data_8d40514ac8da2e517d554ac1e6c11284
#
_entry.id   8d40514ac8da2e517d554ac1e6c11284
#
_cell.length_a   1.000
_cell.length_b   1.000
_cell.length_c   1.000
_cell.angle_alpha   90.00
_cell.angle_beta   90.00
_cell.angle_gamma   90.00
#
_symmetry.space_group_name_H-M   'P 1'
#
loop_
_entity.id
_entity.type
_entity.pdbx_description
1 polymer ?
#
loop_
_entity_poly.entity_id
_entity_poly.type
_entity_poly.pdbx_seq_one_letter_code
_entity_poly.pdbx_strand_id
1 'polypeptide(L)'
;LLEVKAKYDTNGGETYVFPEDKTPNDESDDLYMVGYVSSSDETGNIYKTIYIQDALENPTHGFTISVDAVSTYTRYPQGSKVYVKLNGLAVGNYGTLVQLGVKLGSESKGSVSRIPEKLVGKYIFRSCGPKGKIIPKVMKLADMSDLADQYLGCLIQVNDVEFDARALCTTYAPNGVTVDKTIGEGWTGTKYAKTAVVRNSGYASFANQLVPSGKGQFVGIYSKFKSGTSATTYQLYINRTEDLNMKTFPRLDLLTESPCDFNPSKLTPKTVADIKQLAAGTTNWVQITGDYSLTAQVVANDETGNIYKYVYIEDATGGIRVNINKTNLYLDSRFRLGKDVNIKLKNLYVRSVNGEIQLGSLFNNNTQFGQIEEADMYKYFFDSNTAPRAVVPTERTISQLSMADVGRWIKIKDVQFVNGDLGKTLTDGTSVTSRTLEDCSGNTVVLRTSGQAKFGSVSPGSYEVKGGKGDVYAALSVYNGVYQLWITKLANIDFDAPRCDGSVYTPLPVLYKDDFAAGGFSTDWITVNKVGPNQFWNTSNQGNGTNYYAMMNGNAGGAGNNFANEDWLISKAVSLAGKSKAVVTFTTDVRYVGNALQVYATDNYTGDVATTTWTQLPATLDTNTGAFGDWVSSGNVDLSAFLGKNVRIAFKYTSTTAAAATWEVDDFKIKGQ
;
A
#
# COMPACT_ATOMS: atom_id res chain seq x y z
N LEU A 1 39.46 5.78 -22.99
CA LEU A 1 38.71 6.07 -21.74
C LEU A 1 39.54 6.98 -20.83
N LEU A 2 40.81 6.68 -20.58
CA LEU A 2 41.67 7.48 -19.71
C LEU A 2 41.80 8.93 -20.21
N GLU A 3 42.05 9.14 -21.48
CA GLU A 3 42.19 10.47 -22.08
C GLU A 3 40.94 11.33 -21.95
N VAL A 4 39.75 10.72 -22.08
CA VAL A 4 38.47 11.41 -21.88
C VAL A 4 38.31 11.84 -20.42
N LYS A 5 38.63 10.97 -19.46
CA LYS A 5 38.61 11.29 -18.04
C LYS A 5 39.62 12.40 -17.72
N ALA A 6 40.81 12.34 -18.27
CA ALA A 6 41.86 13.33 -18.04
C ALA A 6 41.46 14.75 -18.48
N LYS A 7 40.54 14.91 -19.47
CA LYS A 7 40.02 16.22 -19.84
C LYS A 7 39.28 16.91 -18.69
N TYR A 8 38.52 16.15 -17.91
CA TYR A 8 37.83 16.68 -16.71
C TYR A 8 38.87 17.02 -15.62
N ASP A 9 39.81 16.12 -15.36
CA ASP A 9 40.80 16.29 -14.30
C ASP A 9 41.72 17.49 -14.60
N THR A 10 42.16 17.64 -15.84
CA THR A 10 43.02 18.77 -16.27
C THR A 10 42.26 20.09 -16.40
N ASN A 11 40.97 20.07 -16.48
CA ASN A 11 40.09 21.27 -16.49
C ASN A 11 39.74 21.71 -15.06
N GLY A 12 40.51 21.32 -14.07
CA GLY A 12 40.27 21.71 -12.68
C GLY A 12 39.02 21.16 -12.04
N GLY A 13 38.45 20.06 -12.55
CA GLY A 13 37.19 19.47 -12.10
C GLY A 13 35.93 20.25 -12.57
N GLU A 14 36.13 21.10 -13.57
CA GLU A 14 35.02 21.75 -14.26
C GLU A 14 34.58 20.94 -15.51
N THR A 15 33.36 21.10 -15.94
CA THR A 15 32.85 20.44 -17.15
C THR A 15 33.72 20.82 -18.35
N TYR A 16 34.25 19.81 -19.05
CA TYR A 16 34.94 20.01 -20.31
C TYR A 16 34.02 19.65 -21.47
N VAL A 17 33.83 20.57 -22.43
CA VAL A 17 33.04 20.36 -23.65
C VAL A 17 33.93 20.06 -24.80
N PHE A 18 33.75 18.93 -25.48
CA PHE A 18 34.50 18.57 -26.69
C PHE A 18 34.12 19.51 -27.84
N PRO A 19 35.06 19.85 -28.73
CA PRO A 19 34.80 20.69 -29.89
C PRO A 19 33.61 20.15 -30.69
N GLU A 20 32.85 21.04 -31.29
CA GLU A 20 31.78 20.66 -32.24
C GLU A 20 32.41 20.03 -33.51
N ASP A 21 31.64 19.15 -34.13
CA ASP A 21 31.98 18.60 -35.45
C ASP A 21 31.86 19.73 -36.50
N LYS A 22 32.99 20.10 -37.08
CA LYS A 22 33.05 21.17 -38.11
C LYS A 22 33.00 20.64 -39.52
N THR A 23 33.18 19.35 -39.70
CA THR A 23 33.20 18.66 -40.99
C THR A 23 32.15 17.53 -41.02
N PRO A 24 30.86 17.81 -40.86
CA PRO A 24 29.83 16.79 -40.65
C PRO A 24 29.69 15.78 -41.81
N ASN A 25 30.31 16.04 -42.97
CA ASN A 25 30.30 15.15 -44.15
C ASN A 25 31.59 14.33 -44.33
N ASP A 26 32.60 14.50 -43.46
CA ASP A 26 33.82 13.70 -43.42
C ASP A 26 34.25 13.50 -41.96
N GLU A 27 35.20 12.58 -41.69
CA GLU A 27 35.62 12.22 -40.37
C GLU A 27 36.95 12.89 -39.92
N SER A 28 37.36 13.98 -40.62
CA SER A 28 38.68 14.58 -40.45
C SER A 28 38.91 15.19 -39.06
N ASP A 29 37.87 15.66 -38.37
CA ASP A 29 37.92 16.21 -37.01
C ASP A 29 37.13 15.41 -35.99
N ASP A 30 36.66 14.19 -36.32
CA ASP A 30 35.93 13.32 -35.47
C ASP A 30 36.79 12.75 -34.33
N LEU A 31 36.28 12.91 -33.11
CA LEU A 31 36.88 12.36 -31.90
C LEU A 31 36.04 11.18 -31.39
N TYR A 32 36.66 10.04 -31.19
CA TYR A 32 36.00 8.83 -30.70
C TYR A 32 36.59 8.30 -29.41
N MET A 33 35.75 7.87 -28.54
CA MET A 33 36.07 6.99 -27.40
C MET A 33 35.61 5.57 -27.72
N VAL A 34 36.43 4.56 -27.41
CA VAL A 34 36.13 3.16 -27.74
C VAL A 34 36.16 2.32 -26.47
N GLY A 35 35.16 1.42 -26.33
CA GLY A 35 35.09 0.49 -25.20
C GLY A 35 34.13 -0.65 -25.44
N TYR A 36 34.01 -1.52 -24.45
CA TYR A 36 33.07 -2.63 -24.43
C TYR A 36 32.03 -2.37 -23.35
N VAL A 37 30.73 -2.55 -23.67
CA VAL A 37 29.63 -2.34 -22.73
C VAL A 37 29.74 -3.36 -21.60
N SER A 38 29.96 -2.89 -20.38
CA SER A 38 30.10 -3.72 -19.17
C SER A 38 28.77 -3.93 -18.44
N SER A 39 27.80 -3.03 -18.63
CA SER A 39 26.51 -3.05 -17.96
C SER A 39 25.37 -3.63 -18.80
N SER A 40 24.25 -3.93 -18.13
CA SER A 40 22.96 -4.21 -18.75
C SER A 40 21.85 -3.56 -17.92
N ASP A 41 20.98 -2.82 -18.58
CA ASP A 41 19.76 -2.25 -17.96
C ASP A 41 18.52 -3.16 -18.15
N GLU A 42 18.73 -4.41 -18.60
CA GLU A 42 17.67 -5.41 -18.86
C GLU A 42 16.79 -5.67 -17.64
N THR A 43 17.40 -5.76 -16.48
CA THR A 43 16.67 -6.00 -15.21
C THR A 43 16.07 -4.73 -14.60
N GLY A 44 16.43 -3.54 -15.10
CA GLY A 44 15.98 -2.26 -14.53
C GLY A 44 16.73 -1.82 -13.26
N ASN A 45 17.77 -2.55 -12.83
CA ASN A 45 18.59 -2.13 -11.69
C ASN A 45 19.54 -0.99 -12.05
N ILE A 46 20.06 -0.99 -13.27
CA ILE A 46 20.82 0.13 -13.87
C ILE A 46 19.82 0.95 -14.69
N TYR A 47 19.83 2.27 -14.50
CA TYR A 47 18.84 3.14 -15.09
C TYR A 47 19.46 4.37 -15.74
N LYS A 48 19.16 4.56 -17.04
CA LYS A 48 19.63 5.72 -17.83
C LYS A 48 21.14 5.92 -17.83
N THR A 49 21.88 4.82 -17.80
CA THR A 49 23.35 4.81 -17.74
C THR A 49 23.89 3.61 -18.50
N ILE A 50 24.91 3.83 -19.31
CA ILE A 50 25.70 2.77 -19.95
C ILE A 50 27.11 2.82 -19.35
N TYR A 51 27.58 1.71 -18.79
CA TYR A 51 28.96 1.57 -18.37
C TYR A 51 29.74 0.82 -19.44
N ILE A 52 30.97 1.25 -19.68
CA ILE A 52 31.91 0.64 -20.63
C ILE A 52 33.24 0.41 -19.99
N GLN A 53 34.00 -0.54 -20.50
CA GLN A 53 35.39 -0.83 -20.13
C GLN A 53 36.29 -0.98 -21.37
N ASP A 54 37.58 -0.78 -21.22
CA ASP A 54 38.54 -0.73 -22.35
C ASP A 54 38.85 -2.10 -22.97
N ALA A 55 38.66 -3.20 -22.24
CA ALA A 55 38.95 -4.55 -22.74
C ALA A 55 37.89 -5.55 -22.23
N LEU A 56 37.66 -6.64 -22.97
CA LEU A 56 36.76 -7.75 -22.56
C LEU A 56 37.30 -8.53 -21.36
N GLU A 57 38.62 -8.61 -21.25
CA GLU A 57 39.32 -9.31 -20.19
C GLU A 57 40.45 -8.40 -19.66
N ASN A 58 40.73 -8.46 -18.37
CA ASN A 58 41.73 -7.64 -17.68
C ASN A 58 41.61 -6.14 -18.01
N PRO A 59 40.44 -5.52 -17.89
CA PRO A 59 40.30 -4.10 -18.17
C PRO A 59 41.17 -3.28 -17.24
N THR A 60 41.72 -2.19 -17.81
CA THR A 60 42.54 -1.23 -17.06
C THR A 60 41.75 0.01 -16.67
N HIS A 61 40.69 0.34 -17.46
CA HIS A 61 39.87 1.51 -17.24
C HIS A 61 38.41 1.22 -17.56
N GLY A 62 37.50 1.78 -16.73
CA GLY A 62 36.11 1.86 -17.03
C GLY A 62 35.64 3.30 -17.20
N PHE A 63 34.42 3.48 -17.74
CA PHE A 63 33.82 4.80 -17.91
C PHE A 63 32.32 4.75 -17.87
N THR A 64 31.70 5.89 -17.55
CA THR A 64 30.24 6.05 -17.41
C THR A 64 29.70 6.97 -18.50
N ILE A 65 28.65 6.55 -19.19
CA ILE A 65 27.94 7.36 -20.19
C ILE A 65 26.50 7.58 -19.67
N SER A 66 26.15 8.84 -19.47
CA SER A 66 24.83 9.24 -18.97
C SER A 66 23.88 9.47 -20.14
N VAL A 67 22.81 8.68 -20.24
CA VAL A 67 21.85 8.72 -21.35
C VAL A 67 20.44 8.88 -20.80
N ASP A 68 19.57 9.59 -21.51
CA ASP A 68 18.15 9.68 -21.19
C ASP A 68 17.33 8.65 -21.99
N ALA A 69 17.81 7.40 -21.95
CA ALA A 69 17.20 6.27 -22.64
C ALA A 69 17.09 5.07 -21.69
N VAL A 70 16.10 4.22 -21.93
CA VAL A 70 15.88 2.96 -21.23
C VAL A 70 15.93 1.79 -22.20
N SER A 71 16.06 0.57 -21.68
CA SER A 71 16.19 -0.65 -22.50
C SER A 71 17.36 -0.59 -23.49
N THR A 72 18.44 0.08 -23.07
CA THR A 72 19.65 0.27 -23.87
C THR A 72 20.33 -1.05 -24.19
N TYR A 73 20.09 -2.10 -23.38
CA TYR A 73 20.60 -3.45 -23.60
C TYR A 73 20.18 -4.05 -24.95
N THR A 74 19.07 -3.61 -25.53
CA THR A 74 18.61 -4.10 -26.85
C THR A 74 19.49 -3.58 -28.00
N ARG A 75 20.01 -2.37 -27.87
CA ARG A 75 20.89 -1.74 -28.84
C ARG A 75 22.38 -2.01 -28.54
N TYR A 76 22.72 -1.92 -27.27
CA TYR A 76 24.11 -2.02 -26.76
C TYR A 76 24.19 -3.13 -25.71
N PRO A 77 23.99 -4.40 -26.10
CA PRO A 77 24.04 -5.51 -25.14
C PRO A 77 25.45 -5.64 -24.53
N GLN A 78 25.50 -6.12 -23.30
CA GLN A 78 26.75 -6.38 -22.58
C GLN A 78 27.76 -7.18 -23.45
N GLY A 79 28.99 -6.74 -23.48
CA GLY A 79 30.06 -7.32 -24.31
C GLY A 79 30.15 -6.75 -25.73
N SER A 80 29.24 -5.86 -26.15
CA SER A 80 29.32 -5.17 -27.43
C SER A 80 30.45 -4.15 -27.40
N LYS A 81 31.27 -4.11 -28.46
CA LYS A 81 32.20 -3.01 -28.72
C LYS A 81 31.42 -1.81 -29.21
N VAL A 82 31.66 -0.65 -28.61
CA VAL A 82 31.04 0.61 -28.98
C VAL A 82 32.05 1.69 -29.28
N TYR A 83 31.73 2.52 -30.26
CA TYR A 83 32.45 3.74 -30.61
C TYR A 83 31.56 4.91 -30.21
N VAL A 84 32.07 5.80 -29.37
CA VAL A 84 31.34 6.97 -28.87
C VAL A 84 31.95 8.23 -29.47
N LYS A 85 31.22 8.90 -30.37
CA LYS A 85 31.61 10.18 -30.95
C LYS A 85 31.52 11.24 -29.86
N LEU A 86 32.61 11.96 -29.63
CA LEU A 86 32.76 12.92 -28.54
C LEU A 86 32.38 14.35 -28.94
N ASN A 87 32.47 14.67 -30.23
CA ASN A 87 32.21 16.04 -30.75
C ASN A 87 30.87 16.58 -30.27
N GLY A 88 30.87 17.73 -29.56
CA GLY A 88 29.70 18.35 -28.96
C GLY A 88 29.17 17.71 -27.67
N LEU A 89 29.79 16.59 -27.22
CA LEU A 89 29.53 16.03 -25.90
C LEU A 89 30.39 16.72 -24.84
N ALA A 90 30.07 16.45 -23.59
CA ALA A 90 30.79 17.00 -22.44
C ALA A 90 31.13 15.91 -21.42
N VAL A 91 32.30 16.06 -20.77
CA VAL A 91 32.68 15.26 -19.61
C VAL A 91 32.55 16.12 -18.36
N GLY A 92 31.94 15.56 -17.35
CA GLY A 92 31.73 16.18 -16.04
C GLY A 92 31.48 15.12 -14.97
N ASN A 93 30.90 15.49 -13.83
CA ASN A 93 30.66 14.53 -12.76
C ASN A 93 29.20 14.49 -12.29
N TYR A 94 28.86 13.42 -11.59
CA TYR A 94 27.67 13.28 -10.77
C TYR A 94 28.05 12.53 -9.48
N GLY A 95 27.90 13.19 -8.32
CA GLY A 95 28.28 12.60 -7.03
C GLY A 95 29.73 12.09 -6.99
N THR A 96 30.68 12.82 -7.60
CA THR A 96 32.10 12.51 -7.79
C THR A 96 32.42 11.43 -8.83
N LEU A 97 31.42 10.79 -9.43
CA LEU A 97 31.64 9.87 -10.56
C LEU A 97 31.76 10.67 -11.87
N VAL A 98 32.91 10.60 -12.50
CA VAL A 98 33.15 11.25 -13.81
C VAL A 98 32.37 10.51 -14.89
N GLN A 99 31.62 11.25 -15.70
CA GLN A 99 30.74 10.69 -16.74
C GLN A 99 30.68 11.56 -18.00
N LEU A 100 30.38 10.94 -19.12
CA LEU A 100 30.06 11.61 -20.38
C LEU A 100 28.59 11.94 -20.47
N GLY A 101 28.25 13.11 -20.97
CA GLY A 101 26.89 13.58 -21.18
C GLY A 101 26.85 14.77 -22.13
N VAL A 102 25.88 15.65 -21.95
CA VAL A 102 25.76 16.91 -22.71
C VAL A 102 25.78 18.11 -21.77
N LYS A 103 26.17 19.27 -22.27
CA LYS A 103 26.08 20.55 -21.57
C LYS A 103 24.90 21.35 -22.12
N LEU A 104 23.83 21.50 -21.32
CA LEU A 104 22.61 22.23 -21.71
C LEU A 104 22.55 23.63 -21.11
N GLY A 105 23.46 23.98 -20.19
CA GLY A 105 23.54 25.30 -19.55
C GLY A 105 22.82 25.43 -18.22
N SER A 106 22.00 24.45 -17.82
CA SER A 106 21.27 24.44 -16.54
C SER A 106 21.95 23.60 -15.46
N GLU A 107 23.07 22.93 -15.78
CA GLU A 107 23.77 22.05 -14.86
C GLU A 107 24.57 22.83 -13.80
N SER A 108 24.72 22.21 -12.63
CA SER A 108 25.65 22.67 -11.60
C SER A 108 27.09 22.68 -12.12
N LYS A 109 27.92 23.52 -11.53
CA LYS A 109 29.35 23.59 -11.86
C LYS A 109 29.98 22.18 -11.82
N GLY A 110 30.73 21.82 -12.86
CA GLY A 110 31.41 20.53 -12.99
C GLY A 110 30.52 19.35 -13.40
N SER A 111 29.19 19.53 -13.57
CA SER A 111 28.27 18.43 -13.93
C SER A 111 27.83 18.46 -15.39
N VAL A 112 27.24 17.36 -15.86
CA VAL A 112 26.66 17.19 -17.19
C VAL A 112 25.24 16.65 -17.09
N SER A 113 24.41 16.97 -18.10
CA SER A 113 23.10 16.38 -18.33
C SER A 113 23.21 15.07 -19.11
N ARG A 114 22.14 14.28 -19.10
CA ARG A 114 22.04 13.05 -19.90
C ARG A 114 21.99 13.36 -21.40
N ILE A 115 22.59 12.49 -22.19
CA ILE A 115 22.42 12.53 -23.64
C ILE A 115 20.95 12.22 -23.96
N PRO A 116 20.18 13.14 -24.60
CA PRO A 116 18.79 12.90 -24.93
C PRO A 116 18.61 11.63 -25.78
N GLU A 117 17.55 10.86 -25.54
CA GLU A 117 17.30 9.57 -26.22
C GLU A 117 17.40 9.65 -27.74
N LYS A 118 16.82 10.70 -28.33
CA LYS A 118 16.87 10.94 -29.80
C LYS A 118 18.28 11.13 -30.34
N LEU A 119 19.24 11.51 -29.50
CA LEU A 119 20.62 11.77 -29.88
C LEU A 119 21.55 10.59 -29.55
N VAL A 120 21.12 9.62 -28.76
CA VAL A 120 21.98 8.47 -28.38
C VAL A 120 22.54 7.76 -29.61
N GLY A 121 21.70 7.52 -30.64
CA GLY A 121 22.14 6.87 -31.88
C GLY A 121 23.04 7.74 -32.78
N LYS A 122 23.12 9.07 -32.53
CA LYS A 122 24.07 9.97 -33.19
C LYS A 122 25.48 9.88 -32.61
N TYR A 123 25.55 9.54 -31.33
CA TYR A 123 26.83 9.56 -30.59
C TYR A 123 27.38 8.18 -30.29
N ILE A 124 26.54 7.15 -30.11
CA ILE A 124 26.97 5.81 -29.74
C ILE A 124 26.70 4.83 -30.88
N PHE A 125 27.77 4.25 -31.42
CA PHE A 125 27.73 3.29 -32.51
C PHE A 125 28.20 1.92 -32.03
N ARG A 126 27.39 0.90 -32.23
CA ARG A 126 27.75 -0.47 -31.95
C ARG A 126 28.57 -1.03 -33.15
N SER A 127 29.66 -1.70 -32.88
CA SER A 127 30.39 -2.48 -33.88
C SER A 127 29.51 -3.54 -34.53
N CYS A 128 29.66 -3.74 -35.84
CA CYS A 128 28.98 -4.81 -36.58
C CYS A 128 29.47 -6.22 -36.21
N GLY A 129 30.59 -6.32 -35.49
CA GLY A 129 31.13 -7.60 -35.03
C GLY A 129 30.28 -8.25 -33.92
N PRO A 130 30.49 -9.54 -33.65
CA PRO A 130 29.79 -10.21 -32.57
C PRO A 130 30.17 -9.60 -31.22
N LYS A 131 29.20 -9.64 -30.25
CA LYS A 131 29.53 -9.30 -28.87
C LYS A 131 30.51 -10.30 -28.26
N GLY A 132 31.49 -9.81 -27.49
CA GLY A 132 32.38 -10.66 -26.72
C GLY A 132 31.82 -11.03 -25.37
N LYS A 133 32.41 -12.04 -24.73
CA LYS A 133 32.12 -12.35 -23.32
C LYS A 133 33.04 -11.51 -22.44
N ILE A 134 32.47 -10.73 -21.54
CA ILE A 134 33.26 -10.01 -20.54
C ILE A 134 33.69 -10.98 -19.45
N ILE A 135 34.97 -10.98 -19.15
CA ILE A 135 35.56 -11.65 -17.99
C ILE A 135 35.70 -10.58 -16.89
N PRO A 136 34.98 -10.70 -15.77
CA PRO A 136 35.03 -9.69 -14.73
C PRO A 136 36.44 -9.55 -14.14
N LYS A 137 36.84 -8.31 -13.83
CA LYS A 137 38.12 -8.10 -13.13
C LYS A 137 37.99 -8.53 -11.68
N VAL A 138 38.84 -9.44 -11.22
CA VAL A 138 38.86 -9.85 -9.82
C VAL A 138 39.47 -8.73 -8.97
N MET A 139 38.74 -8.33 -7.92
CA MET A 139 39.14 -7.32 -6.92
C MET A 139 38.75 -7.79 -5.52
N LYS A 140 39.34 -7.22 -4.47
CA LYS A 140 38.87 -7.32 -3.08
C LYS A 140 38.09 -6.09 -2.70
N LEU A 141 37.18 -6.19 -1.73
CA LEU A 141 36.52 -5.01 -1.18
C LEU A 141 37.54 -4.03 -0.55
N ALA A 142 38.65 -4.57 -0.04
CA ALA A 142 39.75 -3.77 0.49
C ALA A 142 40.41 -2.86 -0.54
N ASP A 143 40.38 -3.22 -1.83
CA ASP A 143 40.99 -2.47 -2.92
C ASP A 143 40.09 -1.32 -3.40
N MET A 144 38.82 -1.30 -3.01
CA MET A 144 37.84 -0.26 -3.40
C MET A 144 38.14 1.06 -2.69
N SER A 145 38.89 1.91 -3.36
CA SER A 145 39.37 3.21 -2.87
C SER A 145 39.63 4.14 -4.05
N ASP A 146 40.00 5.38 -3.78
CA ASP A 146 40.37 6.36 -4.83
C ASP A 146 41.53 5.85 -5.72
N LEU A 147 42.36 4.96 -5.20
CA LEU A 147 43.44 4.33 -5.98
C LEU A 147 42.93 3.36 -7.05
N ALA A 148 41.68 2.90 -6.94
CA ALA A 148 41.04 2.01 -7.90
C ALA A 148 39.99 2.74 -8.78
N ASP A 149 39.97 4.06 -8.77
CA ASP A 149 39.01 4.88 -9.54
C ASP A 149 39.11 4.67 -11.05
N GLN A 150 40.23 4.15 -11.55
CA GLN A 150 40.37 3.77 -12.94
C GLN A 150 39.41 2.64 -13.35
N TYR A 151 38.99 1.80 -12.42
CA TYR A 151 38.08 0.67 -12.69
C TYR A 151 36.57 1.02 -12.54
N LEU A 152 36.24 2.27 -12.22
CA LEU A 152 34.86 2.69 -12.16
C LEU A 152 34.16 2.52 -13.52
N GLY A 153 33.08 1.77 -13.54
CA GLY A 153 32.40 1.36 -14.77
C GLY A 153 32.77 -0.03 -15.27
N CYS A 154 33.81 -0.65 -14.76
CA CYS A 154 34.16 -2.04 -15.09
C CYS A 154 33.20 -3.04 -14.41
N LEU A 155 33.01 -4.18 -15.07
CA LEU A 155 32.45 -5.36 -14.44
C LEU A 155 33.52 -6.01 -13.56
N ILE A 156 33.26 -6.11 -12.27
CA ILE A 156 34.20 -6.69 -11.31
C ILE A 156 33.60 -7.94 -10.65
N GLN A 157 34.50 -8.79 -10.15
CA GLN A 157 34.20 -9.95 -9.34
C GLN A 157 34.88 -9.82 -7.99
N VAL A 158 34.13 -10.01 -6.92
CA VAL A 158 34.64 -10.12 -5.56
C VAL A 158 34.35 -11.52 -5.06
N ASN A 159 35.38 -12.20 -4.55
CA ASN A 159 35.29 -13.55 -4.05
C ASN A 159 35.21 -13.55 -2.53
N ASP A 160 34.63 -14.64 -1.97
CA ASP A 160 34.55 -14.88 -0.53
C ASP A 160 33.92 -13.69 0.23
N VAL A 161 32.80 -13.21 -0.27
CA VAL A 161 31.97 -12.16 0.33
C VAL A 161 30.60 -12.70 0.68
N GLU A 162 29.90 -11.98 1.56
CA GLU A 162 28.53 -12.30 1.94
C GLU A 162 27.72 -11.04 2.23
N PHE A 163 26.41 -11.12 2.10
CA PHE A 163 25.55 -10.05 2.55
C PHE A 163 25.57 -9.97 4.09
N ASP A 164 25.55 -8.74 4.62
CA ASP A 164 25.44 -8.49 6.07
C ASP A 164 24.23 -9.22 6.65
N ALA A 165 24.33 -9.70 7.88
CA ALA A 165 23.26 -10.46 8.55
C ALA A 165 21.91 -9.74 8.57
N ARG A 166 21.90 -8.39 8.58
CA ARG A 166 20.66 -7.59 8.52
C ARG A 166 19.97 -7.65 7.15
N ALA A 167 20.69 -8.00 6.10
CA ALA A 167 20.11 -8.17 4.77
C ALA A 167 19.48 -9.57 4.58
N LEU A 168 19.84 -10.54 5.41
CA LEU A 168 19.34 -11.91 5.27
C LEU A 168 17.83 -11.98 5.44
N CYS A 169 17.21 -12.83 4.64
CA CYS A 169 15.75 -13.01 4.58
C CYS A 169 14.98 -11.71 4.24
N THR A 170 15.64 -10.78 3.58
CA THR A 170 14.99 -9.59 3.00
C THR A 170 15.11 -9.62 1.48
N THR A 171 14.22 -8.94 0.80
CA THR A 171 14.30 -8.78 -0.65
C THR A 171 15.40 -7.80 -1.04
N TYR A 172 15.85 -7.85 -2.29
CA TYR A 172 16.84 -6.89 -2.80
C TYR A 172 16.38 -5.45 -2.60
N ALA A 173 15.09 -5.16 -2.90
CA ALA A 173 14.49 -3.85 -2.64
C ALA A 173 12.96 -3.96 -2.51
N PRO A 174 12.30 -3.11 -1.71
CA PRO A 174 10.86 -2.92 -1.78
C PRO A 174 10.44 -2.33 -3.13
N ASN A 175 9.24 -2.66 -3.61
CA ASN A 175 8.74 -2.14 -4.88
C ASN A 175 8.76 -0.60 -4.94
N GLY A 176 9.32 -0.06 -6.00
CA GLY A 176 9.42 1.38 -6.24
C GLY A 176 10.45 2.13 -5.36
N VAL A 177 11.15 1.45 -4.46
CA VAL A 177 12.10 2.09 -3.53
C VAL A 177 13.51 1.61 -3.80
N THR A 178 14.46 2.52 -3.99
CA THR A 178 15.89 2.19 -4.09
C THR A 178 16.49 2.03 -2.70
N VAL A 179 17.16 0.91 -2.44
CA VAL A 179 17.80 0.62 -1.15
C VAL A 179 19.22 0.11 -1.33
N ASP A 180 20.02 0.34 -0.30
CA ASP A 180 21.39 -0.13 -0.19
C ASP A 180 21.45 -1.37 0.72
N LYS A 181 22.12 -2.42 0.24
CA LYS A 181 22.48 -3.60 1.02
C LYS A 181 24.00 -3.62 1.20
N THR A 182 24.46 -4.14 2.31
CA THR A 182 25.90 -4.23 2.60
C THR A 182 26.38 -5.64 2.31
N ILE A 183 27.50 -5.76 1.60
CA ILE A 183 28.30 -7.00 1.55
C ILE A 183 29.61 -6.81 2.31
N GLY A 184 30.13 -7.88 2.89
CA GLY A 184 31.33 -7.87 3.71
C GLY A 184 32.36 -8.90 3.28
N GLU A 185 33.66 -8.55 3.48
CA GLU A 185 34.84 -9.37 3.29
C GLU A 185 35.60 -9.48 4.61
N GLY A 186 36.06 -10.68 4.94
CA GLY A 186 36.88 -10.95 6.12
C GLY A 186 36.14 -10.68 7.44
N TRP A 187 35.94 -11.68 8.26
CA TRP A 187 35.24 -11.56 9.55
C TRP A 187 36.21 -11.46 10.70
N THR A 188 36.07 -10.46 11.57
CA THR A 188 36.96 -10.22 12.73
C THR A 188 36.41 -10.76 14.05
N GLY A 189 35.32 -11.55 13.98
CA GLY A 189 34.60 -12.05 15.15
C GLY A 189 33.38 -11.22 15.54
N THR A 190 33.36 -9.93 15.21
CA THR A 190 32.24 -9.00 15.52
C THR A 190 31.78 -8.17 14.33
N LYS A 191 32.65 -7.96 13.34
CA LYS A 191 32.36 -7.15 12.14
C LYS A 191 33.17 -7.61 10.95
N TYR A 192 32.79 -7.20 9.76
CA TYR A 192 33.61 -7.39 8.55
C TYR A 192 34.85 -6.48 8.57
N ALA A 193 35.95 -6.99 8.06
CA ALA A 193 37.16 -6.20 7.89
C ALA A 193 36.98 -5.07 6.86
N LYS A 194 36.23 -5.38 5.79
CA LYS A 194 35.82 -4.41 4.77
C LYS A 194 34.37 -4.65 4.34
N THR A 195 33.70 -3.57 3.92
CA THR A 195 32.35 -3.60 3.40
C THR A 195 32.22 -2.74 2.16
N ALA A 196 31.27 -3.10 1.30
CA ALA A 196 30.82 -2.28 0.19
C ALA A 196 29.28 -2.24 0.13
N VAL A 197 28.76 -1.23 -0.54
CA VAL A 197 27.32 -1.04 -0.76
C VAL A 197 26.93 -1.72 -2.06
N VAL A 198 25.86 -2.53 -2.02
CA VAL A 198 25.15 -3.05 -3.20
C VAL A 198 23.87 -2.24 -3.32
N ARG A 199 23.81 -1.40 -4.36
CA ARG A 199 22.65 -0.53 -4.59
C ARG A 199 21.63 -1.22 -5.47
N ASN A 200 20.39 -1.29 -4.99
CA ASN A 200 19.31 -2.03 -5.63
C ASN A 200 18.12 -1.14 -5.88
N SER A 201 17.60 -1.18 -7.10
CA SER A 201 16.41 -0.45 -7.52
C SER A 201 15.16 -1.27 -7.20
N GLY A 202 14.15 -0.65 -6.59
CA GLY A 202 12.83 -1.26 -6.40
C GLY A 202 12.03 -1.43 -7.71
N TYR A 203 12.56 -0.93 -8.83
CA TYR A 203 12.03 -1.16 -10.17
C TYR A 203 12.72 -2.32 -10.90
N ALA A 204 13.74 -2.92 -10.29
CA ALA A 204 14.41 -4.08 -10.88
C ALA A 204 13.48 -5.30 -10.91
N SER A 205 13.54 -6.09 -11.98
CA SER A 205 12.74 -7.31 -12.12
C SER A 205 12.98 -8.33 -11.00
N PHE A 206 14.14 -8.27 -10.36
CA PHE A 206 14.53 -9.10 -9.22
C PHE A 206 14.31 -8.44 -7.85
N ALA A 207 13.74 -7.21 -7.79
CA ALA A 207 13.61 -6.47 -6.54
C ALA A 207 12.95 -7.29 -5.42
N ASN A 208 11.96 -8.10 -5.74
CA ASN A 208 11.22 -8.96 -4.81
C ASN A 208 11.88 -10.31 -4.51
N GLN A 209 13.03 -10.63 -5.12
CA GLN A 209 13.77 -11.84 -4.78
C GLN A 209 14.55 -11.63 -3.48
N LEU A 210 14.74 -12.71 -2.71
CA LEU A 210 15.58 -12.66 -1.51
C LEU A 210 17.05 -12.51 -1.89
N VAL A 211 17.80 -11.74 -1.10
CA VAL A 211 19.26 -11.73 -1.23
C VAL A 211 19.83 -13.10 -0.89
N PRO A 212 20.92 -13.54 -1.51
CA PRO A 212 21.59 -14.81 -1.18
C PRO A 212 21.98 -14.86 0.30
N SER A 213 21.74 -15.99 0.94
CA SER A 213 22.01 -16.18 2.38
C SER A 213 23.38 -16.77 2.68
N GLY A 214 24.08 -17.33 1.72
CA GLY A 214 25.43 -17.87 1.88
C GLY A 214 26.54 -16.87 1.56
N LYS A 215 27.78 -17.33 1.63
CA LYS A 215 28.96 -16.62 1.11
C LYS A 215 29.36 -17.13 -0.26
N GLY A 216 30.16 -16.35 -0.97
CA GLY A 216 30.71 -16.77 -2.27
C GLY A 216 31.17 -15.62 -3.15
N GLN A 217 30.83 -15.73 -4.44
CA GLN A 217 31.25 -14.80 -5.47
C GLN A 217 30.13 -13.78 -5.76
N PHE A 218 30.51 -12.53 -5.81
CA PHE A 218 29.67 -11.40 -6.25
C PHE A 218 30.24 -10.82 -7.54
N VAL A 219 29.41 -10.63 -8.57
CA VAL A 219 29.77 -9.94 -9.81
C VAL A 219 28.85 -8.75 -10.02
N GLY A 220 29.42 -7.57 -10.31
CA GLY A 220 28.65 -6.36 -10.53
C GLY A 220 29.50 -5.20 -11.09
N ILE A 221 28.83 -4.10 -11.43
CA ILE A 221 29.50 -2.88 -11.91
C ILE A 221 30.05 -2.12 -10.72
N TYR A 222 31.32 -1.78 -10.76
CA TYR A 222 31.99 -0.94 -9.78
C TYR A 222 31.71 0.53 -10.02
N SER A 223 31.25 1.22 -9.00
CA SER A 223 30.84 2.63 -9.07
C SER A 223 31.12 3.34 -7.75
N LYS A 224 30.91 4.65 -7.71
CA LYS A 224 30.96 5.45 -6.49
C LYS A 224 29.92 6.57 -6.50
N PHE A 225 29.58 7.04 -5.31
CA PHE A 225 28.67 8.17 -5.14
C PHE A 225 29.01 8.96 -3.87
N LYS A 226 28.91 10.28 -3.96
CA LYS A 226 29.00 11.20 -2.82
C LYS A 226 27.83 12.15 -2.83
N SER A 227 27.15 12.28 -1.70
CA SER A 227 26.07 13.24 -1.52
C SER A 227 26.55 14.41 -0.66
N GLY A 228 26.56 15.62 -1.22
CA GLY A 228 26.95 16.84 -0.50
C GLY A 228 28.35 16.72 0.13
N THR A 229 28.42 16.93 1.44
CA THR A 229 29.65 16.86 2.25
C THR A 229 29.94 15.49 2.85
N SER A 230 29.10 14.48 2.59
CA SER A 230 29.30 13.12 3.12
C SER A 230 30.55 12.46 2.54
N ALA A 231 31.00 11.38 3.19
CA ALA A 231 32.09 10.57 2.65
C ALA A 231 31.69 9.91 1.32
N THR A 232 32.66 9.67 0.45
CA THR A 232 32.46 8.90 -0.78
C THR A 232 32.09 7.46 -0.43
N THR A 233 31.02 6.96 -1.04
CA THR A 233 30.58 5.57 -0.91
C THR A 233 30.88 4.81 -2.18
N TYR A 234 31.67 3.74 -2.09
CA TYR A 234 31.87 2.80 -3.18
C TYR A 234 30.70 1.86 -3.28
N GLN A 235 30.15 1.73 -4.49
CA GLN A 235 28.89 1.03 -4.77
C GLN A 235 29.07 -0.03 -5.84
N LEU A 236 28.29 -1.08 -5.73
CA LEU A 236 28.18 -2.15 -6.70
C LEU A 236 26.76 -2.23 -7.24
N TYR A 237 26.62 -2.36 -8.55
CA TYR A 237 25.34 -2.57 -9.22
C TYR A 237 25.29 -3.96 -9.83
N ILE A 238 24.25 -4.71 -9.51
CA ILE A 238 23.99 -6.03 -10.08
C ILE A 238 23.39 -5.84 -11.48
N ASN A 239 23.96 -6.49 -12.50
CA ASN A 239 23.32 -6.60 -13.82
C ASN A 239 22.15 -7.58 -13.78
N ARG A 240 22.40 -8.78 -13.19
CA ARG A 240 21.40 -9.85 -13.02
C ARG A 240 21.79 -10.71 -11.81
N THR A 241 20.80 -11.32 -11.17
CA THR A 241 21.03 -12.13 -9.95
C THR A 241 21.77 -13.43 -10.21
N GLU A 242 21.74 -13.94 -11.43
CA GLU A 242 22.45 -15.15 -11.87
C GLU A 242 23.99 -14.95 -11.85
N ASP A 243 24.46 -13.71 -11.85
CA ASP A 243 25.89 -13.37 -11.73
C ASP A 243 26.42 -13.54 -10.29
N LEU A 244 25.52 -13.84 -9.32
CA LEU A 244 25.89 -14.04 -7.92
C LEU A 244 25.91 -15.54 -7.58
N ASN A 245 27.05 -16.03 -7.10
CA ASN A 245 27.19 -17.38 -6.60
C ASN A 245 27.54 -17.37 -5.10
N MET A 246 26.56 -17.05 -4.26
CA MET A 246 26.72 -16.86 -2.81
C MET A 246 25.86 -17.90 -2.06
N LYS A 247 26.22 -19.18 -2.19
CA LYS A 247 25.46 -20.33 -1.67
C LYS A 247 26.22 -21.18 -0.65
N THR A 248 27.48 -20.82 -0.35
CA THR A 248 28.37 -21.64 0.47
C THR A 248 28.18 -21.34 1.94
N PHE A 249 28.15 -22.42 2.76
CA PHE A 249 28.17 -22.38 4.21
C PHE A 249 29.36 -23.21 4.75
N PRO A 250 29.91 -22.95 5.96
CA PRO A 250 29.53 -21.81 6.80
C PRO A 250 29.91 -20.46 6.15
N ARG A 251 29.19 -19.43 6.55
CA ARG A 251 29.45 -18.04 6.17
C ARG A 251 30.73 -17.54 6.86
N LEU A 252 31.16 -16.31 6.49
CA LEU A 252 32.26 -15.63 7.18
C LEU A 252 31.88 -15.29 8.64
N ASP A 253 30.64 -14.88 8.88
CA ASP A 253 30.07 -14.59 10.21
C ASP A 253 29.75 -15.86 11.02
N LEU A 254 30.23 -17.02 10.57
CA LEU A 254 30.11 -18.33 11.20
C LEU A 254 28.72 -18.94 11.18
N LEU A 255 27.73 -18.33 10.53
CA LEU A 255 26.43 -18.94 10.34
C LEU A 255 26.54 -20.21 9.49
N THR A 256 26.05 -21.33 10.00
CA THR A 256 26.25 -22.66 9.40
C THR A 256 25.18 -23.07 8.39
N GLU A 257 24.06 -22.34 8.35
CA GLU A 257 22.93 -22.60 7.45
C GLU A 257 22.13 -21.33 7.18
N SER A 258 21.26 -21.37 6.17
CA SER A 258 20.37 -20.25 5.83
C SER A 258 19.31 -20.03 6.91
N PRO A 259 19.20 -18.83 7.48
CA PRO A 259 18.09 -18.52 8.38
C PRO A 259 16.75 -18.37 7.63
N CYS A 260 16.78 -18.27 6.32
CA CYS A 260 15.64 -18.05 5.44
C CYS A 260 14.97 -19.34 4.97
N ASP A 261 15.48 -20.49 5.37
CA ASP A 261 14.93 -21.80 5.01
C ASP A 261 14.15 -22.37 6.20
N PHE A 262 13.07 -23.09 5.91
CA PHE A 262 12.30 -23.83 6.91
C PHE A 262 12.79 -25.29 6.98
N ASN A 263 13.45 -25.62 8.07
CA ASN A 263 13.90 -27.00 8.32
C ASN A 263 13.15 -27.59 9.51
N PRO A 264 12.05 -28.34 9.30
CA PRO A 264 11.22 -28.85 10.38
C PRO A 264 11.95 -29.83 11.29
N SER A 265 13.02 -30.53 10.81
CA SER A 265 13.77 -31.49 11.64
C SER A 265 14.57 -30.83 12.78
N LYS A 266 14.77 -29.50 12.72
CA LYS A 266 15.48 -28.71 13.73
C LYS A 266 14.56 -27.91 14.64
N LEU A 267 13.26 -28.04 14.44
CA LEU A 267 12.25 -27.26 15.17
C LEU A 267 11.31 -28.20 15.91
N THR A 268 10.95 -27.83 17.13
CA THR A 268 9.91 -28.54 17.88
C THR A 268 8.54 -27.99 17.47
N PRO A 269 7.65 -28.83 16.88
CA PRO A 269 6.33 -28.37 16.49
C PRO A 269 5.50 -27.99 17.72
N LYS A 270 4.76 -26.91 17.60
CA LYS A 270 3.80 -26.37 18.57
C LYS A 270 2.45 -26.19 17.93
N THR A 271 1.41 -26.31 18.72
CA THR A 271 0.03 -26.05 18.32
C THR A 271 -0.37 -24.62 18.66
N VAL A 272 -1.48 -24.14 18.08
CA VAL A 272 -2.07 -22.85 18.44
C VAL A 272 -2.39 -22.80 19.94
N ALA A 273 -2.89 -23.88 20.53
CA ALA A 273 -3.17 -23.95 21.96
C ALA A 273 -1.89 -23.77 22.82
N ASP A 274 -0.77 -24.41 22.42
CA ASP A 274 0.52 -24.24 23.09
C ASP A 274 0.95 -22.77 23.09
N ILE A 275 0.79 -22.08 21.95
CA ILE A 275 1.19 -20.68 21.80
C ILE A 275 0.30 -19.78 22.64
N LYS A 276 -1.02 -19.99 22.62
CA LYS A 276 -1.97 -19.22 23.45
C LYS A 276 -1.71 -19.41 24.94
N GLN A 277 -1.31 -20.60 25.37
CA GLN A 277 -0.99 -20.90 26.76
C GLN A 277 0.18 -20.06 27.29
N LEU A 278 1.13 -19.65 26.45
CA LEU A 278 2.24 -18.79 26.87
C LEU A 278 1.80 -17.44 27.43
N ALA A 279 0.72 -16.89 26.91
CA ALA A 279 0.16 -15.59 27.34
C ALA A 279 -1.00 -15.77 28.34
N ALA A 280 -1.33 -16.98 28.79
CA ALA A 280 -2.41 -17.23 29.72
C ALA A 280 -2.10 -16.59 31.07
N GLY A 281 -3.06 -15.84 31.62
CA GLY A 281 -2.94 -15.24 32.96
C GLY A 281 -2.01 -14.02 33.06
N THR A 282 -1.50 -13.50 31.92
CA THR A 282 -0.68 -12.28 31.93
C THR A 282 -1.20 -11.25 30.89
N THR A 283 -1.04 -9.97 31.21
CA THR A 283 -1.28 -8.86 30.30
C THR A 283 0.00 -8.37 29.60
N ASN A 284 1.16 -8.88 30.05
CA ASN A 284 2.45 -8.59 29.43
C ASN A 284 2.64 -9.45 28.20
N TRP A 285 3.52 -8.98 27.29
CA TRP A 285 3.98 -9.83 26.20
C TRP A 285 4.98 -10.86 26.69
N VAL A 286 4.94 -12.02 26.04
CA VAL A 286 5.85 -13.14 26.32
C VAL A 286 6.65 -13.45 25.07
N GLN A 287 7.98 -13.43 25.17
CA GLN A 287 8.86 -13.83 24.07
C GLN A 287 8.92 -15.34 23.92
N ILE A 288 8.83 -15.83 22.71
CA ILE A 288 9.06 -17.23 22.38
C ILE A 288 10.56 -17.42 22.16
N THR A 289 11.23 -18.16 23.08
CA THR A 289 12.69 -18.33 23.07
C THR A 289 13.15 -19.66 22.46
N GLY A 290 12.27 -20.66 22.43
CA GLY A 290 12.60 -22.00 21.92
C GLY A 290 12.60 -22.07 20.39
N ASP A 291 13.35 -23.01 19.84
CA ASP A 291 13.35 -23.35 18.41
C ASP A 291 12.07 -24.11 18.05
N TYR A 292 10.97 -23.37 18.00
CA TYR A 292 9.62 -23.88 17.76
C TYR A 292 9.11 -23.54 16.37
N SER A 293 8.24 -24.41 15.86
CA SER A 293 7.46 -24.14 14.64
C SER A 293 5.97 -24.29 14.89
N LEU A 294 5.18 -23.57 14.10
CA LEU A 294 3.73 -23.74 14.00
C LEU A 294 3.37 -23.93 12.54
N THR A 295 2.50 -24.89 12.26
CA THR A 295 1.86 -25.03 10.94
C THR A 295 0.35 -24.88 11.14
N ALA A 296 -0.26 -23.90 10.46
CA ALA A 296 -1.68 -23.63 10.62
C ALA A 296 -2.28 -23.10 9.30
N GLN A 297 -3.59 -23.31 9.12
CA GLN A 297 -4.33 -22.88 7.96
C GLN A 297 -4.73 -21.40 8.08
N VAL A 298 -4.54 -20.60 7.03
CA VAL A 298 -5.08 -19.24 6.94
C VAL A 298 -6.59 -19.30 6.75
N VAL A 299 -7.35 -18.84 7.72
CA VAL A 299 -8.82 -18.90 7.73
C VAL A 299 -9.47 -17.56 7.48
N ALA A 300 -8.77 -16.45 7.66
CA ALA A 300 -9.20 -15.11 7.27
C ALA A 300 -8.00 -14.21 6.97
N ASN A 301 -8.13 -13.36 5.94
CA ASN A 301 -7.09 -12.44 5.48
C ASN A 301 -7.67 -11.08 5.08
N ASP A 302 -6.82 -10.20 4.55
CA ASP A 302 -7.12 -8.79 4.27
C ASP A 302 -7.68 -8.51 2.85
N GLU A 303 -8.11 -9.53 2.10
CA GLU A 303 -8.52 -9.41 0.70
C GLU A 303 -9.63 -8.36 0.48
N THR A 304 -10.57 -8.28 1.40
CA THR A 304 -11.72 -7.36 1.31
C THR A 304 -11.55 -6.08 2.12
N GLY A 305 -10.44 -5.92 2.85
CA GLY A 305 -10.19 -4.73 3.68
C GLY A 305 -10.93 -4.70 5.02
N ASN A 306 -11.78 -5.71 5.32
CA ASN A 306 -12.39 -5.82 6.64
C ASN A 306 -11.38 -6.22 7.72
N ILE A 307 -10.36 -6.96 7.33
CA ILE A 307 -9.17 -7.31 8.11
C ILE A 307 -8.02 -6.47 7.56
N TYR A 308 -7.19 -5.89 8.41
CA TYR A 308 -6.13 -4.97 7.99
C TYR A 308 -4.83 -5.20 8.76
N LYS A 309 -3.77 -5.59 8.04
CA LYS A 309 -2.44 -5.86 8.58
C LYS A 309 -2.40 -7.00 9.59
N TYR A 310 -3.26 -7.98 9.46
CA TYR A 310 -3.23 -9.25 10.19
C TYR A 310 -3.95 -10.34 9.41
N VAL A 311 -3.75 -11.56 9.83
CA VAL A 311 -4.49 -12.74 9.37
C VAL A 311 -4.94 -13.56 10.58
N TYR A 312 -5.99 -14.36 10.42
CA TYR A 312 -6.31 -15.44 11.35
C TYR A 312 -5.81 -16.76 10.78
N ILE A 313 -5.13 -17.52 11.61
CA ILE A 313 -4.70 -18.88 11.30
C ILE A 313 -5.27 -19.86 12.31
N GLU A 314 -5.54 -21.10 11.89
CA GLU A 314 -6.18 -22.12 12.72
C GLU A 314 -5.54 -23.47 12.49
N ASP A 315 -5.38 -24.25 13.57
CA ASP A 315 -5.11 -25.67 13.59
C ASP A 315 -6.22 -26.45 14.32
N ALA A 316 -6.05 -27.75 14.49
CA ALA A 316 -7.04 -28.56 15.20
C ALA A 316 -7.29 -28.12 16.66
N THR A 317 -6.33 -27.42 17.27
CA THR A 317 -6.36 -27.04 18.69
C THR A 317 -6.93 -25.67 18.95
N GLY A 318 -6.93 -24.76 17.95
CA GLY A 318 -7.43 -23.39 18.11
C GLY A 318 -7.12 -22.50 16.93
N GLY A 319 -7.58 -21.25 17.05
CA GLY A 319 -7.26 -20.17 16.13
C GLY A 319 -6.50 -19.05 16.83
N ILE A 320 -5.69 -18.29 16.08
CA ILE A 320 -4.93 -17.15 16.59
C ILE A 320 -4.82 -16.05 15.52
N ARG A 321 -4.87 -14.81 15.97
CA ARG A 321 -4.55 -13.65 15.16
C ARG A 321 -3.04 -13.44 15.06
N VAL A 322 -2.53 -13.23 13.84
CA VAL A 322 -1.12 -12.95 13.57
C VAL A 322 -1.01 -11.54 12.96
N ASN A 323 -0.35 -10.65 13.68
CA ASN A 323 -0.19 -9.24 13.27
C ASN A 323 1.03 -9.06 12.37
N ILE A 324 0.84 -8.49 11.18
CA ILE A 324 1.89 -8.32 10.16
C ILE A 324 1.79 -6.91 9.58
N ASN A 325 2.86 -6.13 9.61
CA ASN A 325 2.90 -4.77 9.09
C ASN A 325 3.04 -4.74 7.55
N LYS A 326 2.09 -5.38 6.88
CA LYS A 326 1.97 -5.39 5.42
C LYS A 326 0.50 -5.37 5.02
N THR A 327 0.18 -4.64 3.96
CA THR A 327 -1.13 -4.65 3.31
C THR A 327 -1.15 -5.63 2.14
N ASN A 328 -2.34 -6.02 1.69
CA ASN A 328 -2.52 -6.97 0.60
C ASN A 328 -1.82 -8.32 0.86
N LEU A 329 -1.88 -8.80 2.09
CA LEU A 329 -1.33 -10.11 2.48
C LEU A 329 -1.89 -11.25 1.62
N TYR A 330 -3.14 -11.16 1.19
CA TYR A 330 -3.81 -12.13 0.34
C TYR A 330 -3.11 -12.37 -1.03
N LEU A 331 -2.31 -11.42 -1.51
CA LEU A 331 -1.51 -11.57 -2.74
C LEU A 331 -0.26 -12.44 -2.53
N ASP A 332 0.20 -12.56 -1.29
CA ASP A 332 1.34 -13.41 -0.94
C ASP A 332 0.89 -14.87 -0.86
N SER A 333 1.61 -15.78 -1.54
CA SER A 333 1.25 -17.20 -1.61
C SER A 333 1.07 -17.85 -0.24
N ARG A 334 1.79 -17.38 0.77
CA ARG A 334 1.76 -17.90 2.16
C ARG A 334 0.46 -17.58 2.90
N PHE A 335 -0.23 -16.48 2.54
CA PHE A 335 -1.41 -15.97 3.26
C PHE A 335 -2.71 -16.02 2.46
N ARG A 336 -2.73 -16.78 1.37
CA ARG A 336 -3.99 -17.06 0.64
C ARG A 336 -4.94 -17.84 1.53
N LEU A 337 -6.22 -17.53 1.40
CA LEU A 337 -7.27 -18.24 2.15
C LEU A 337 -7.21 -19.75 1.92
N GLY A 338 -7.24 -20.53 3.00
CA GLY A 338 -7.14 -21.98 2.95
C GLY A 338 -5.72 -22.55 2.85
N LYS A 339 -4.70 -21.69 2.72
CA LYS A 339 -3.29 -22.11 2.65
C LYS A 339 -2.77 -22.46 4.04
N ASP A 340 -2.01 -23.54 4.15
CA ASP A 340 -1.21 -23.79 5.36
C ASP A 340 0.08 -22.96 5.29
N VAL A 341 0.39 -22.28 6.38
CA VAL A 341 1.62 -21.50 6.55
C VAL A 341 2.47 -22.13 7.65
N ASN A 342 3.78 -22.28 7.37
CA ASN A 342 4.76 -22.69 8.35
C ASN A 342 5.39 -21.46 9.00
N ILE A 343 5.46 -21.43 10.32
CA ILE A 343 5.97 -20.29 11.09
C ILE A 343 7.13 -20.74 11.97
N LYS A 344 8.29 -20.08 11.90
CA LYS A 344 9.33 -20.13 12.92
C LYS A 344 8.95 -19.17 14.03
N LEU A 345 8.83 -19.67 15.25
CA LEU A 345 8.28 -18.92 16.37
C LEU A 345 9.33 -18.20 17.22
N LYS A 346 10.58 -18.66 17.20
CA LYS A 346 11.66 -18.06 18.01
C LYS A 346 11.80 -16.56 17.74
N ASN A 347 11.86 -15.78 18.80
CA ASN A 347 11.91 -14.31 18.80
C ASN A 347 10.62 -13.59 18.39
N LEU A 348 9.53 -14.30 18.11
CA LEU A 348 8.20 -13.72 18.09
C LEU A 348 7.65 -13.56 19.51
N TYR A 349 6.59 -12.81 19.66
CA TYR A 349 5.96 -12.47 20.92
C TYR A 349 4.48 -12.78 20.89
N VAL A 350 3.97 -13.17 22.05
CA VAL A 350 2.54 -13.42 22.26
C VAL A 350 2.03 -12.47 23.34
N ARG A 351 0.84 -11.93 23.16
CA ARG A 351 0.20 -11.05 24.14
C ARG A 351 -1.31 -11.18 24.09
N SER A 352 -1.96 -11.05 25.26
CA SER A 352 -3.38 -10.77 25.34
C SER A 352 -3.63 -9.27 25.14
N VAL A 353 -4.33 -8.90 24.08
CA VAL A 353 -4.70 -7.51 23.75
C VAL A 353 -6.22 -7.41 23.85
N ASN A 354 -6.72 -6.67 24.83
CA ASN A 354 -8.15 -6.55 25.12
C ASN A 354 -8.91 -7.89 25.23
N GLY A 355 -8.20 -8.94 25.72
CA GLY A 355 -8.72 -10.30 25.86
C GLY A 355 -8.40 -11.24 24.69
N GLU A 356 -8.03 -10.75 23.51
CA GLU A 356 -7.62 -11.58 22.38
C GLU A 356 -6.13 -11.88 22.45
N ILE A 357 -5.76 -13.17 22.44
CA ILE A 357 -4.35 -13.56 22.36
C ILE A 357 -3.87 -13.46 20.91
N GLN A 358 -2.79 -12.70 20.72
CA GLN A 358 -2.25 -12.37 19.39
C GLN A 358 -0.77 -12.72 19.31
N LEU A 359 -0.33 -13.18 18.12
CA LEU A 359 1.07 -13.38 17.77
C LEU A 359 1.57 -12.15 17.02
N GLY A 360 2.73 -11.65 17.40
CA GLY A 360 3.31 -10.45 16.81
C GLY A 360 4.78 -10.27 17.12
N SER A 361 5.25 -9.04 17.05
CA SER A 361 6.62 -8.63 17.36
C SER A 361 6.63 -7.37 18.23
N LEU A 362 7.81 -6.97 18.69
CA LEU A 362 7.98 -5.69 19.34
C LEU A 362 8.42 -4.62 18.34
N PHE A 363 8.01 -3.39 18.58
CA PHE A 363 8.42 -2.21 17.82
C PHE A 363 8.76 -1.06 18.77
N ASN A 364 9.10 0.11 18.24
CA ASN A 364 9.49 1.29 19.00
C ASN A 364 10.59 0.99 20.03
N ASN A 365 11.77 0.55 19.54
CA ASN A 365 12.91 0.12 20.36
C ASN A 365 12.55 -0.99 21.38
N ASN A 366 11.72 -1.94 20.98
CA ASN A 366 11.25 -3.07 21.78
C ASN A 366 10.43 -2.69 23.02
N THR A 367 9.77 -1.54 23.01
CA THR A 367 8.94 -1.05 24.10
C THR A 367 7.45 -1.30 23.93
N GLN A 368 7.00 -1.71 22.73
CA GLN A 368 5.59 -1.92 22.44
C GLN A 368 5.38 -3.21 21.65
N PHE A 369 4.31 -3.94 21.98
CA PHE A 369 3.87 -5.10 21.22
C PHE A 369 3.04 -4.65 20.02
N GLY A 370 3.28 -5.26 18.88
CA GLY A 370 2.56 -4.95 17.65
C GLY A 370 2.79 -5.96 16.53
N GLN A 371 3.00 -5.45 15.34
CA GLN A 371 3.05 -6.21 14.10
C GLN A 371 4.47 -6.71 13.82
N ILE A 372 4.56 -7.85 13.12
CA ILE A 372 5.81 -8.34 12.51
C ILE A 372 6.06 -7.49 11.27
N GLU A 373 7.24 -6.87 11.20
CA GLU A 373 7.58 -6.00 10.08
C GLU A 373 7.70 -6.77 8.76
N GLU A 374 7.31 -6.14 7.65
CA GLU A 374 7.38 -6.73 6.31
C GLU A 374 8.79 -7.25 5.99
N ALA A 375 9.83 -6.53 6.42
CA ALA A 375 11.22 -6.92 6.23
C ALA A 375 11.59 -8.24 6.95
N ASP A 376 10.86 -8.61 7.99
CA ASP A 376 11.12 -9.82 8.78
C ASP A 376 10.24 -11.01 8.37
N MET A 377 9.28 -10.81 7.47
CA MET A 377 8.33 -11.86 7.08
C MET A 377 9.01 -13.14 6.58
N TYR A 378 10.12 -13.02 5.86
CA TYR A 378 10.86 -14.16 5.30
C TYR A 378 11.75 -14.87 6.33
N LYS A 379 11.87 -14.34 7.54
CA LYS A 379 12.51 -15.04 8.68
C LYS A 379 11.54 -15.95 9.41
N TYR A 380 10.24 -15.62 9.37
CA TYR A 380 9.24 -16.25 10.21
C TYR A 380 8.21 -17.07 9.42
N PHE A 381 7.79 -16.64 8.22
CA PHE A 381 6.72 -17.27 7.47
C PHE A 381 7.24 -17.97 6.22
N PHE A 382 6.88 -19.24 6.05
CA PHE A 382 7.32 -20.10 4.95
C PHE A 382 6.11 -20.75 4.28
N ASP A 383 6.17 -20.85 2.95
CA ASP A 383 5.15 -21.56 2.19
C ASP A 383 5.20 -23.06 2.54
N SER A 384 4.06 -23.66 2.82
CA SER A 384 3.97 -25.11 3.05
C SER A 384 4.16 -25.93 1.79
N ASN A 385 4.15 -25.28 0.61
CA ASN A 385 4.16 -25.91 -0.72
C ASN A 385 2.96 -26.85 -0.97
N THR A 386 1.91 -26.77 -0.14
CA THR A 386 0.64 -27.47 -0.34
C THR A 386 -0.36 -26.58 -1.05
N ALA A 387 -1.32 -27.13 -1.77
CA ALA A 387 -2.42 -26.36 -2.33
C ALA A 387 -3.33 -25.82 -1.21
N PRO A 388 -3.97 -24.63 -1.39
CA PRO A 388 -5.02 -24.20 -0.49
C PRO A 388 -6.14 -25.22 -0.40
N ARG A 389 -6.66 -25.48 0.79
CA ARG A 389 -7.79 -26.37 1.05
C ARG A 389 -8.99 -25.59 1.58
N ALA A 390 -10.17 -26.16 1.49
CA ALA A 390 -11.37 -25.52 2.02
C ALA A 390 -11.22 -25.19 3.51
N VAL A 391 -11.65 -23.98 3.90
CA VAL A 391 -11.76 -23.60 5.30
C VAL A 391 -13.06 -24.15 5.86
N VAL A 392 -12.96 -25.07 6.81
CA VAL A 392 -14.12 -25.72 7.46
C VAL A 392 -14.41 -24.97 8.76
N PRO A 393 -15.59 -24.35 8.90
CA PRO A 393 -15.89 -23.58 10.10
C PRO A 393 -16.22 -24.49 11.29
N THR A 394 -15.89 -24.04 12.50
CA THR A 394 -16.41 -24.63 13.73
C THR A 394 -17.84 -24.13 13.95
N GLU A 395 -18.84 -25.01 14.01
CA GLU A 395 -20.23 -24.65 14.24
C GLU A 395 -20.48 -24.32 15.71
N ARG A 396 -21.19 -23.21 15.99
CA ARG A 396 -21.60 -22.74 17.33
C ARG A 396 -22.96 -22.10 17.28
N THR A 397 -23.65 -22.12 18.42
CA THR A 397 -24.70 -21.13 18.74
C THR A 397 -24.07 -19.93 19.44
N ILE A 398 -24.78 -18.80 19.53
CA ILE A 398 -24.27 -17.61 20.24
C ILE A 398 -23.92 -17.97 21.70
N SER A 399 -24.79 -18.73 22.38
CA SER A 399 -24.61 -19.15 23.77
C SER A 399 -23.44 -20.14 24.00
N GLN A 400 -22.96 -20.79 22.97
CA GLN A 400 -21.82 -21.73 23.03
C GLN A 400 -20.47 -21.05 22.81
N LEU A 401 -20.46 -19.77 22.39
CA LEU A 401 -19.20 -19.04 22.16
C LEU A 401 -18.36 -19.01 23.43
N SER A 402 -17.09 -19.29 23.28
CA SER A 402 -16.12 -19.36 24.37
C SER A 402 -14.78 -18.78 23.98
N MET A 403 -13.92 -18.54 24.98
CA MET A 403 -12.54 -18.10 24.72
C MET A 403 -11.71 -19.11 23.92
N ALA A 404 -12.08 -20.40 23.93
CA ALA A 404 -11.44 -21.41 23.10
C ALA A 404 -11.73 -21.23 21.60
N ASP A 405 -12.84 -20.60 21.26
CA ASP A 405 -13.25 -20.33 19.89
C ASP A 405 -12.64 -19.04 19.32
N VAL A 406 -12.09 -18.15 20.17
CA VAL A 406 -11.46 -16.89 19.72
C VAL A 406 -10.27 -17.19 18.81
N GLY A 407 -10.26 -16.55 17.64
CA GLY A 407 -9.29 -16.75 16.57
C GLY A 407 -9.69 -17.81 15.54
N ARG A 408 -10.72 -18.63 15.82
CA ARG A 408 -11.24 -19.65 14.88
C ARG A 408 -12.14 -19.03 13.81
N TRP A 409 -12.24 -19.71 12.70
CA TRP A 409 -13.30 -19.52 11.72
C TRP A 409 -14.54 -20.27 12.18
N ILE A 410 -15.60 -19.54 12.48
CA ILE A 410 -16.83 -20.11 13.05
C ILE A 410 -18.02 -19.90 12.12
N LYS A 411 -19.02 -20.77 12.28
CA LYS A 411 -20.35 -20.68 11.71
C LYS A 411 -21.34 -20.57 12.86
N ILE A 412 -22.10 -19.50 12.90
CA ILE A 412 -23.23 -19.37 13.84
C ILE A 412 -24.50 -19.55 13.02
N LYS A 413 -25.36 -20.48 13.45
CA LYS A 413 -26.60 -20.85 12.77
C LYS A 413 -27.80 -20.04 13.28
N ASP A 414 -28.77 -19.86 12.41
CA ASP A 414 -30.11 -19.35 12.72
C ASP A 414 -30.11 -18.00 13.44
N VAL A 415 -29.25 -17.10 12.98
CA VAL A 415 -29.16 -15.72 13.51
C VAL A 415 -29.74 -14.71 12.52
N GLN A 416 -30.12 -13.56 13.03
CA GLN A 416 -30.64 -12.42 12.28
C GLN A 416 -30.05 -11.12 12.83
N PHE A 417 -30.09 -10.04 12.06
CA PHE A 417 -29.84 -8.71 12.63
C PHE A 417 -31.02 -8.29 13.51
N VAL A 418 -30.73 -7.62 14.62
CA VAL A 418 -31.75 -7.02 15.46
C VAL A 418 -32.60 -6.03 14.66
N ASN A 419 -33.87 -5.85 15.03
CA ASN A 419 -34.80 -4.94 14.32
C ASN A 419 -34.24 -3.52 14.17
N GLY A 420 -33.50 -3.03 15.18
CA GLY A 420 -32.89 -1.69 15.18
C GLY A 420 -31.80 -1.49 14.15
N ASP A 421 -31.26 -2.56 13.56
CA ASP A 421 -30.21 -2.48 12.51
C ASP A 421 -30.76 -2.70 11.10
N LEU A 422 -32.04 -3.10 10.95
CA LEU A 422 -32.63 -3.29 9.62
C LEU A 422 -32.69 -1.98 8.84
N GLY A 423 -32.31 -2.05 7.58
CA GLY A 423 -32.24 -0.90 6.67
C GLY A 423 -31.02 0.00 6.88
N LYS A 424 -30.14 -0.32 7.85
CA LYS A 424 -28.82 0.32 7.98
C LYS A 424 -27.80 -0.38 7.09
N THR A 425 -26.73 0.32 6.76
CA THR A 425 -25.57 -0.27 6.08
C THR A 425 -24.70 -1.07 7.05
N LEU A 426 -23.85 -1.95 6.54
CA LEU A 426 -22.88 -2.67 7.37
C LEU A 426 -21.86 -1.75 8.05
N THR A 427 -21.56 -0.59 7.44
CA THR A 427 -20.73 0.46 8.03
C THR A 427 -21.43 1.82 7.93
N ASP A 428 -21.12 2.70 8.86
CA ASP A 428 -21.55 4.09 8.88
C ASP A 428 -20.32 4.99 8.64
N GLY A 429 -19.93 5.18 7.36
CA GLY A 429 -18.74 5.95 7.00
C GLY A 429 -17.44 5.14 7.04
N THR A 430 -16.32 5.79 7.31
CA THR A 430 -14.97 5.21 7.29
C THR A 430 -14.56 4.53 8.59
N SER A 431 -15.30 4.72 9.66
CA SER A 431 -15.06 4.12 10.98
C SER A 431 -15.49 2.67 11.05
N VAL A 432 -14.89 1.92 11.99
CA VAL A 432 -15.33 0.55 12.29
C VAL A 432 -16.70 0.60 12.94
N THR A 433 -17.68 -0.08 12.34
CA THR A 433 -19.08 -0.10 12.79
C THR A 433 -19.45 -1.44 13.40
N SER A 434 -20.30 -1.41 14.41
CA SER A 434 -20.90 -2.60 15.02
C SER A 434 -22.37 -2.74 14.60
N ARG A 435 -22.76 -3.96 14.20
CA ARG A 435 -24.16 -4.38 14.05
C ARG A 435 -24.41 -5.56 14.96
N THR A 436 -25.60 -5.66 15.50
CA THR A 436 -25.94 -6.71 16.45
C THR A 436 -26.70 -7.83 15.74
N LEU A 437 -26.19 -9.05 15.90
CA LEU A 437 -26.90 -10.28 15.54
C LEU A 437 -27.55 -10.86 16.79
N GLU A 438 -28.72 -11.45 16.62
CA GLU A 438 -29.45 -12.17 17.66
C GLU A 438 -29.91 -13.54 17.16
N ASP A 439 -30.00 -14.53 18.05
CA ASP A 439 -30.70 -15.78 17.80
C ASP A 439 -32.17 -15.69 18.24
N CYS A 440 -32.98 -16.69 17.90
CA CYS A 440 -34.40 -16.69 18.28
C CYS A 440 -34.66 -16.85 19.80
N SER A 441 -33.63 -17.07 20.58
CA SER A 441 -33.66 -17.11 22.04
C SER A 441 -33.27 -15.78 22.69
N GLY A 442 -32.91 -14.76 21.90
CA GLY A 442 -32.50 -13.44 22.35
C GLY A 442 -31.03 -13.30 22.78
N ASN A 443 -30.20 -14.34 22.56
CA ASN A 443 -28.76 -14.17 22.73
C ASN A 443 -28.19 -13.31 21.62
N THR A 444 -27.21 -12.47 21.92
CA THR A 444 -26.65 -11.51 20.96
C THR A 444 -25.14 -11.65 20.79
N VAL A 445 -24.65 -11.30 19.58
CA VAL A 445 -23.22 -11.18 19.25
C VAL A 445 -23.02 -10.00 18.31
N VAL A 446 -21.86 -9.37 18.39
CA VAL A 446 -21.53 -8.19 17.57
C VAL A 446 -20.86 -8.62 16.25
N LEU A 447 -21.39 -8.15 15.12
CA LEU A 447 -20.71 -8.16 13.84
C LEU A 447 -19.94 -6.84 13.67
N ARG A 448 -18.64 -6.91 13.46
CA ARG A 448 -17.76 -5.75 13.24
C ARG A 448 -17.42 -5.63 11.77
N THR A 449 -17.58 -4.44 11.23
CA THR A 449 -17.21 -4.13 9.85
C THR A 449 -16.32 -2.88 9.82
N SER A 450 -15.17 -3.00 9.18
CA SER A 450 -14.27 -1.87 8.94
C SER A 450 -14.87 -0.93 7.90
N GLY A 451 -14.77 0.38 8.11
CA GLY A 451 -15.12 1.35 7.09
C GLY A 451 -14.31 1.23 5.78
N GLN A 452 -13.18 0.53 5.83
CA GLN A 452 -12.34 0.23 4.65
C GLN A 452 -12.72 -1.08 3.94
N ALA A 453 -13.73 -1.81 4.46
CA ALA A 453 -14.18 -3.04 3.80
C ALA A 453 -14.77 -2.75 2.43
N LYS A 454 -14.37 -3.48 1.40
CA LYS A 454 -14.88 -3.35 0.02
C LYS A 454 -16.40 -3.57 -0.10
N PHE A 455 -17.01 -4.19 0.90
CA PHE A 455 -18.45 -4.37 1.04
C PHE A 455 -19.05 -3.44 2.12
N GLY A 456 -18.32 -2.43 2.54
CA GLY A 456 -18.76 -1.41 3.49
C GLY A 456 -19.72 -0.40 2.85
N SER A 457 -19.73 0.83 3.36
CA SER A 457 -20.72 1.84 3.02
C SER A 457 -20.43 2.63 1.74
N VAL A 458 -19.28 2.50 1.10
CA VAL A 458 -18.87 3.45 0.07
C VAL A 458 -19.06 2.90 -1.34
N SER A 459 -20.05 3.46 -2.00
CA SER A 459 -20.34 3.66 -3.43
C SER A 459 -19.98 2.55 -4.45
N PRO A 460 -20.77 2.31 -5.47
CA PRO A 460 -22.21 2.56 -5.63
C PRO A 460 -23.04 1.34 -5.18
N GLY A 461 -23.70 1.44 -4.08
CA GLY A 461 -24.54 0.41 -3.50
C GLY A 461 -24.05 0.00 -2.12
N SER A 462 -24.27 0.90 -1.15
CA SER A 462 -24.15 0.57 0.28
C SER A 462 -24.91 -0.74 0.56
N TYR A 463 -24.18 -1.74 1.02
CA TYR A 463 -24.78 -3.02 1.39
C TYR A 463 -25.57 -2.85 2.70
N GLU A 464 -26.87 -2.73 2.58
CA GLU A 464 -27.76 -2.81 3.74
C GLU A 464 -27.61 -4.19 4.39
N VAL A 465 -27.82 -4.25 5.71
CA VAL A 465 -27.85 -5.52 6.43
C VAL A 465 -28.96 -6.41 5.85
N LYS A 466 -28.69 -7.69 5.70
CA LYS A 466 -29.69 -8.65 5.24
C LYS A 466 -30.81 -8.78 6.27
N GLY A 467 -32.03 -8.66 5.83
CA GLY A 467 -33.21 -8.60 6.72
C GLY A 467 -33.77 -9.97 7.15
N GLY A 468 -33.32 -11.06 6.56
CA GLY A 468 -33.74 -12.40 6.90
C GLY A 468 -33.01 -13.00 8.10
N LYS A 469 -33.19 -14.31 8.29
CA LYS A 469 -32.49 -15.15 9.26
C LYS A 469 -31.68 -16.22 8.52
N GLY A 470 -30.56 -16.65 9.10
CA GLY A 470 -29.76 -17.74 8.52
C GLY A 470 -28.41 -17.88 9.20
N ASP A 471 -27.40 -18.27 8.44
CA ASP A 471 -26.10 -18.59 8.95
C ASP A 471 -25.10 -17.45 8.71
N VAL A 472 -24.19 -17.23 9.65
CA VAL A 472 -23.06 -16.30 9.51
C VAL A 472 -21.73 -17.04 9.68
N TYR A 473 -20.79 -16.73 8.80
CA TYR A 473 -19.42 -17.27 8.82
C TYR A 473 -18.43 -16.16 9.11
N ALA A 474 -17.60 -16.30 10.14
CA ALA A 474 -16.71 -15.24 10.55
C ALA A 474 -15.51 -15.74 11.33
N ALA A 475 -14.42 -14.95 11.37
CA ALA A 475 -13.41 -15.09 12.40
C ALA A 475 -13.96 -14.54 13.71
N LEU A 476 -13.87 -15.32 14.79
CA LEU A 476 -14.28 -14.89 16.12
C LEU A 476 -13.13 -14.14 16.79
N SER A 477 -13.40 -12.94 17.25
CA SER A 477 -12.52 -12.11 18.08
C SER A 477 -13.20 -11.81 19.42
N VAL A 478 -12.45 -11.21 20.32
CA VAL A 478 -12.95 -10.69 21.60
C VAL A 478 -12.34 -9.32 21.85
N TYR A 479 -13.12 -8.39 22.37
CA TYR A 479 -12.67 -7.09 22.82
C TYR A 479 -13.27 -6.76 24.19
N ASN A 480 -12.43 -6.70 25.21
CA ASN A 480 -12.85 -6.46 26.60
C ASN A 480 -14.01 -7.36 27.05
N GLY A 481 -13.95 -8.65 26.74
CA GLY A 481 -14.95 -9.65 27.09
C GLY A 481 -16.15 -9.73 26.16
N VAL A 482 -16.27 -8.86 25.14
CA VAL A 482 -17.35 -8.89 24.15
C VAL A 482 -16.90 -9.65 22.92
N TYR A 483 -17.59 -10.74 22.56
CA TYR A 483 -17.32 -11.50 21.34
C TYR A 483 -17.72 -10.70 20.09
N GLN A 484 -16.86 -10.72 19.08
CA GLN A 484 -17.02 -9.98 17.84
C GLN A 484 -16.73 -10.88 16.64
N LEU A 485 -17.55 -10.74 15.61
CA LEU A 485 -17.47 -11.48 14.36
C LEU A 485 -16.86 -10.60 13.27
N TRP A 486 -15.85 -11.10 12.56
CA TRP A 486 -15.23 -10.45 11.41
C TRP A 486 -15.44 -11.30 10.16
N ILE A 487 -16.35 -10.90 9.30
CA ILE A 487 -16.58 -11.55 8.00
C ILE A 487 -15.47 -11.17 7.01
N THR A 488 -15.18 -12.05 6.06
CA THR A 488 -14.18 -11.80 5.00
C THR A 488 -14.81 -11.44 3.65
N LYS A 489 -16.10 -11.63 3.50
CA LYS A 489 -16.88 -11.27 2.29
C LYS A 489 -18.37 -11.21 2.64
N LEU A 490 -19.15 -10.48 1.84
CA LEU A 490 -20.58 -10.33 2.08
C LEU A 490 -21.34 -11.66 2.04
N ALA A 491 -20.91 -12.61 1.20
CA ALA A 491 -21.51 -13.94 1.12
C ALA A 491 -21.33 -14.79 2.40
N ASN A 492 -20.56 -14.31 3.38
CA ASN A 492 -20.49 -14.95 4.69
C ASN A 492 -21.75 -14.70 5.55
N ILE A 493 -22.67 -13.84 5.12
CA ILE A 493 -23.97 -13.63 5.71
C ILE A 493 -25.01 -14.29 4.80
N ASP A 494 -25.53 -15.43 5.21
CA ASP A 494 -26.48 -16.23 4.43
C ASP A 494 -27.85 -16.24 5.11
N PHE A 495 -28.58 -15.11 4.98
CA PHE A 495 -29.84 -14.82 5.67
C PHE A 495 -31.00 -14.77 4.68
N ASP A 496 -31.49 -15.94 4.24
CA ASP A 496 -32.55 -16.05 3.23
C ASP A 496 -33.86 -16.61 3.82
N ALA A 497 -33.90 -17.06 5.08
CA ALA A 497 -35.09 -17.56 5.75
C ALA A 497 -35.89 -16.43 6.42
N PRO A 498 -37.20 -16.68 6.68
CA PRO A 498 -38.02 -15.76 7.51
C PRO A 498 -37.38 -15.52 8.88
N ARG A 499 -37.64 -14.35 9.44
CA ARG A 499 -37.12 -13.96 10.76
C ARG A 499 -37.67 -14.86 11.87
N CYS A 500 -37.13 -14.72 13.08
CA CYS A 500 -37.51 -15.52 14.24
C CYS A 500 -39.03 -15.39 14.60
N ASP A 501 -39.64 -14.27 14.29
CA ASP A 501 -41.06 -14.02 14.48
C ASP A 501 -41.93 -14.50 13.29
N GLY A 502 -41.31 -15.17 12.30
CA GLY A 502 -41.97 -15.63 11.08
C GLY A 502 -42.17 -14.55 10.02
N SER A 503 -41.83 -13.30 10.30
CA SER A 503 -41.94 -12.21 9.32
C SER A 503 -40.93 -12.37 8.19
N VAL A 504 -41.29 -11.88 7.01
CA VAL A 504 -40.38 -11.77 5.85
C VAL A 504 -40.02 -10.30 5.70
N TYR A 505 -38.75 -9.99 5.88
CA TYR A 505 -38.25 -8.64 5.65
C TYR A 505 -38.20 -8.35 4.14
N THR A 506 -38.94 -7.33 3.74
CA THR A 506 -38.88 -6.80 2.39
C THR A 506 -38.22 -5.41 2.47
N PRO A 507 -37.09 -5.16 1.79
CA PRO A 507 -36.53 -3.82 1.70
C PRO A 507 -37.56 -2.85 1.13
N LEU A 508 -37.64 -1.65 1.73
CA LEU A 508 -38.56 -0.62 1.22
C LEU A 508 -38.18 -0.26 -0.23
N PRO A 509 -39.11 -0.35 -1.20
CA PRO A 509 -38.87 0.07 -2.56
C PRO A 509 -38.40 1.52 -2.63
N VAL A 510 -37.43 1.80 -3.51
CA VAL A 510 -36.97 3.16 -3.78
C VAL A 510 -38.01 3.87 -4.64
N LEU A 511 -38.60 4.93 -4.12
CA LEU A 511 -39.57 5.78 -4.82
C LEU A 511 -38.88 6.88 -5.62
N TYR A 512 -37.77 7.40 -5.08
CA TYR A 512 -36.91 8.38 -5.73
C TYR A 512 -35.47 8.25 -5.21
N LYS A 513 -34.51 8.47 -6.07
CA LYS A 513 -33.09 8.57 -5.71
C LYS A 513 -32.38 9.61 -6.56
N ASP A 514 -31.36 10.21 -5.99
CA ASP A 514 -30.33 10.99 -6.68
C ASP A 514 -29.00 10.84 -5.94
N ASP A 515 -27.98 10.44 -6.64
CA ASP A 515 -26.59 10.30 -6.15
C ASP A 515 -25.70 11.44 -6.67
N PHE A 516 -26.30 12.45 -7.30
CA PHE A 516 -25.64 13.62 -7.89
C PHE A 516 -24.50 13.30 -8.86
N ALA A 517 -24.22 12.04 -9.17
CA ALA A 517 -23.05 11.56 -9.90
C ALA A 517 -22.86 12.19 -11.30
N ALA A 518 -23.91 12.68 -11.91
CA ALA A 518 -23.86 13.34 -13.22
C ALA A 518 -23.24 14.75 -13.18
N GLY A 519 -23.10 15.33 -12.00
CA GLY A 519 -22.70 16.73 -11.80
C GLY A 519 -23.78 17.72 -12.24
N GLY A 520 -23.92 18.80 -11.48
CA GLY A 520 -25.03 19.75 -11.62
C GLY A 520 -26.35 19.23 -11.02
N PHE A 521 -27.21 20.13 -10.58
CA PHE A 521 -28.54 19.75 -10.13
C PHE A 521 -29.47 19.54 -11.32
N SER A 522 -30.16 18.39 -11.32
CA SER A 522 -31.26 18.15 -12.25
C SER A 522 -32.46 19.07 -11.94
N THR A 523 -33.46 19.09 -12.81
CA THR A 523 -34.73 19.82 -12.59
C THR A 523 -35.53 19.29 -11.40
N ASP A 524 -35.11 18.19 -10.83
CA ASP A 524 -35.72 17.59 -9.62
C ASP A 524 -35.31 18.32 -8.33
N TRP A 525 -34.34 19.23 -8.39
CA TRP A 525 -33.86 20.01 -7.27
C TRP A 525 -34.11 21.50 -7.45
N ILE A 526 -34.52 22.14 -6.37
CA ILE A 526 -34.71 23.59 -6.27
C ILE A 526 -33.65 24.11 -5.30
N THR A 527 -32.81 25.04 -5.75
CA THR A 527 -31.92 25.80 -4.90
C THR A 527 -32.49 27.16 -4.59
N VAL A 528 -32.50 27.54 -3.30
CA VAL A 528 -32.92 28.86 -2.88
C VAL A 528 -31.82 29.49 -2.03
N ASN A 529 -31.25 30.60 -2.53
CA ASN A 529 -30.36 31.45 -1.78
C ASN A 529 -31.19 32.57 -1.12
N LYS A 530 -31.28 32.57 0.19
CA LYS A 530 -32.05 33.54 0.94
C LYS A 530 -31.17 34.63 1.57
N VAL A 531 -30.00 34.25 2.01
CA VAL A 531 -29.00 35.17 2.58
C VAL A 531 -27.62 34.79 2.08
N GLY A 532 -26.84 35.78 1.64
CA GLY A 532 -25.51 35.59 1.12
C GLY A 532 -25.46 35.65 -0.41
N PRO A 533 -24.81 36.66 -1.01
CA PRO A 533 -24.97 36.91 -2.46
C PRO A 533 -24.14 35.97 -3.36
N ASN A 534 -23.12 35.30 -2.84
CA ASN A 534 -22.09 34.65 -3.66
C ASN A 534 -21.88 33.16 -3.38
N GLN A 535 -22.44 32.62 -2.31
CA GLN A 535 -22.34 31.21 -1.95
C GLN A 535 -23.75 30.58 -2.09
N PHE A 536 -23.81 29.40 -2.68
CA PHE A 536 -25.07 28.67 -2.90
C PHE A 536 -24.78 27.18 -3.07
N TRP A 537 -25.81 26.37 -2.90
CA TRP A 537 -25.71 24.94 -3.18
C TRP A 537 -25.22 24.69 -4.59
N ASN A 538 -24.21 23.85 -4.75
CA ASN A 538 -23.66 23.40 -6.04
C ASN A 538 -23.31 21.90 -5.95
N THR A 539 -22.79 21.33 -7.02
CA THR A 539 -22.22 19.98 -7.00
C THR A 539 -20.71 20.05 -7.14
N SER A 540 -20.02 19.16 -6.47
CA SER A 540 -18.56 19.03 -6.46
C SER A 540 -18.15 17.58 -6.55
N ASN A 541 -17.01 17.29 -7.16
CA ASN A 541 -16.37 15.96 -7.13
C ASN A 541 -14.99 16.01 -6.49
N GLN A 542 -14.67 17.08 -5.79
CA GLN A 542 -13.35 17.29 -5.20
C GLN A 542 -13.07 16.23 -4.13
N GLY A 543 -11.98 15.47 -4.31
CA GLY A 543 -11.60 14.39 -3.42
C GLY A 543 -12.33 13.05 -3.65
N ASN A 544 -13.31 12.99 -4.57
CA ASN A 544 -14.15 11.81 -4.82
C ASN A 544 -14.06 11.27 -6.27
N GLY A 545 -12.95 11.53 -6.94
CA GLY A 545 -12.71 11.05 -8.31
C GLY A 545 -13.66 11.63 -9.33
N THR A 546 -14.49 10.78 -9.96
CA THR A 546 -15.50 11.20 -10.94
C THR A 546 -16.91 11.28 -10.35
N ASN A 547 -17.11 10.93 -9.08
CA ASN A 547 -18.41 10.96 -8.41
C ASN A 547 -18.68 12.35 -7.83
N TYR A 548 -19.81 12.97 -8.25
CA TYR A 548 -20.23 14.27 -7.73
C TYR A 548 -21.18 14.07 -6.54
N TYR A 549 -21.20 15.07 -5.67
CA TYR A 549 -22.09 15.20 -4.52
C TYR A 549 -22.63 16.63 -4.43
N ALA A 550 -23.72 16.86 -3.71
CA ALA A 550 -24.21 18.20 -3.43
C ALA A 550 -23.35 18.85 -2.34
N MET A 551 -22.91 20.08 -2.53
CA MET A 551 -22.04 20.81 -1.61
C MET A 551 -22.52 22.24 -1.35
N MET A 552 -22.42 22.65 -0.10
CA MET A 552 -22.60 24.05 0.30
C MET A 552 -21.45 24.51 1.21
N ASN A 553 -20.87 25.64 0.89
CA ASN A 553 -19.79 26.25 1.63
C ASN A 553 -20.00 27.76 1.77
N GLY A 554 -20.11 28.26 2.99
CA GLY A 554 -20.24 29.69 3.27
C GLY A 554 -18.94 30.48 3.31
N ASN A 555 -17.80 29.87 2.92
CA ASN A 555 -16.49 30.51 2.85
C ASN A 555 -16.12 30.80 1.39
N ALA A 556 -15.64 32.00 1.09
CA ALA A 556 -15.23 32.42 -0.26
C ALA A 556 -13.76 32.08 -0.60
N GLY A 557 -13.14 31.18 0.15
CA GLY A 557 -11.73 30.78 0.01
C GLY A 557 -10.79 31.56 0.92
N GLY A 558 -10.08 30.79 1.76
CA GLY A 558 -9.08 31.29 2.70
C GLY A 558 -9.62 31.65 4.09
N ALA A 559 -8.70 31.73 5.05
CA ALA A 559 -9.02 32.04 6.44
C ALA A 559 -9.65 33.44 6.58
N GLY A 560 -10.76 33.53 7.31
CA GLY A 560 -11.43 34.82 7.59
C GLY A 560 -12.43 35.28 6.51
N ASN A 561 -12.61 34.55 5.42
CA ASN A 561 -13.54 34.88 4.35
C ASN A 561 -14.90 34.16 4.51
N ASN A 562 -15.39 34.08 5.74
CA ASN A 562 -16.71 33.52 6.03
C ASN A 562 -17.81 34.55 5.81
N PHE A 563 -18.92 34.11 5.27
CA PHE A 563 -20.10 34.93 5.04
C PHE A 563 -21.31 34.37 5.76
N ALA A 564 -22.23 35.24 6.16
CA ALA A 564 -23.54 34.82 6.64
C ALA A 564 -24.37 34.34 5.46
N ASN A 565 -24.81 33.11 5.50
CA ASN A 565 -25.65 32.48 4.47
C ASN A 565 -26.88 31.83 5.09
N GLU A 566 -27.96 31.77 4.33
CA GLU A 566 -29.08 30.84 4.48
C GLU A 566 -29.45 30.32 3.09
N ASP A 567 -29.17 29.04 2.85
CA ASP A 567 -29.35 28.40 1.56
C ASP A 567 -30.10 27.09 1.71
N TRP A 568 -31.01 26.84 0.80
CA TRP A 568 -31.86 25.65 0.79
C TRP A 568 -31.66 24.85 -0.49
N LEU A 569 -31.56 23.53 -0.32
CA LEU A 569 -31.59 22.53 -1.40
C LEU A 569 -32.83 21.66 -1.20
N ILE A 570 -33.80 21.73 -2.12
CA ILE A 570 -35.12 21.16 -1.95
C ILE A 570 -35.39 20.13 -3.06
N SER A 571 -35.72 18.90 -2.68
CA SER A 571 -36.06 17.85 -3.65
C SER A 571 -37.39 18.11 -4.38
N LYS A 572 -37.60 17.43 -5.50
CA LYS A 572 -38.94 17.35 -6.10
C LYS A 572 -39.97 16.75 -5.10
N ALA A 573 -41.22 16.95 -5.40
CA ALA A 573 -42.31 16.27 -4.66
C ALA A 573 -42.33 14.79 -5.04
N VAL A 574 -42.33 13.92 -4.02
CA VAL A 574 -42.43 12.47 -4.17
C VAL A 574 -43.74 12.00 -3.53
N SER A 575 -44.52 11.23 -4.28
CA SER A 575 -45.83 10.76 -3.79
C SER A 575 -45.66 9.60 -2.80
N LEU A 576 -46.25 9.77 -1.64
CA LEU A 576 -46.42 8.71 -0.64
C LEU A 576 -47.88 8.19 -0.58
N ALA A 577 -48.67 8.46 -1.63
CA ALA A 577 -50.04 7.95 -1.74
C ALA A 577 -50.07 6.41 -1.76
N GLY A 578 -50.93 5.82 -0.96
CA GLY A 578 -51.08 4.37 -0.82
C GLY A 578 -49.90 3.68 -0.09
N LYS A 579 -49.00 4.46 0.50
CA LYS A 579 -47.87 3.91 1.27
C LYS A 579 -48.28 3.73 2.74
N SER A 580 -47.84 2.61 3.33
CA SER A 580 -48.03 2.30 4.75
C SER A 580 -46.76 2.62 5.58
N LYS A 581 -45.63 2.78 4.91
CA LYS A 581 -44.34 3.15 5.50
C LYS A 581 -43.52 3.93 4.50
N ALA A 582 -42.81 4.97 4.95
CA ALA A 582 -41.89 5.72 4.14
C ALA A 582 -40.73 6.26 4.98
N VAL A 583 -39.54 6.33 4.38
CA VAL A 583 -38.32 6.90 4.99
C VAL A 583 -37.51 7.67 3.93
N VAL A 584 -36.72 8.62 4.38
CA VAL A 584 -35.62 9.19 3.57
C VAL A 584 -34.29 8.76 4.14
N THR A 585 -33.35 8.49 3.24
CA THR A 585 -31.92 8.17 3.57
C THR A 585 -31.00 9.00 2.70
N PHE A 586 -29.86 9.41 3.22
CA PHE A 586 -28.78 10.12 2.53
C PHE A 586 -27.50 9.96 3.33
N THR A 587 -26.38 10.39 2.78
CA THR A 587 -25.09 10.49 3.49
C THR A 587 -24.66 11.95 3.59
N THR A 588 -23.91 12.29 4.64
CA THR A 588 -23.32 13.62 4.82
C THR A 588 -21.86 13.52 5.19
N ASP A 589 -21.09 14.51 4.77
CA ASP A 589 -19.73 14.78 5.21
C ASP A 589 -19.61 16.26 5.59
N VAL A 590 -18.85 16.58 6.66
CA VAL A 590 -18.67 17.95 7.12
C VAL A 590 -17.23 18.28 7.39
N ARG A 591 -16.81 19.45 6.96
CA ARG A 591 -15.50 20.00 7.33
C ARG A 591 -15.64 21.45 7.77
N TYR A 592 -14.70 21.85 8.65
CA TYR A 592 -14.64 23.13 9.31
C TYR A 592 -15.76 23.36 10.32
N VAL A 593 -15.44 24.14 11.35
CA VAL A 593 -16.38 24.49 12.41
C VAL A 593 -17.44 25.47 11.89
N GLY A 594 -18.71 25.16 12.12
CA GLY A 594 -19.83 26.00 11.72
C GLY A 594 -21.15 25.43 12.20
N ASN A 595 -22.26 25.98 11.70
CA ASN A 595 -23.59 25.50 12.04
C ASN A 595 -23.85 24.09 11.48
N ALA A 596 -24.61 23.29 12.24
CA ALA A 596 -25.08 22.01 11.76
C ALA A 596 -26.07 22.18 10.59
N LEU A 597 -25.97 21.28 9.62
CA LEU A 597 -26.97 21.16 8.55
C LEU A 597 -28.33 20.80 9.16
N GLN A 598 -29.38 21.38 8.66
CA GLN A 598 -30.75 21.09 9.12
C GLN A 598 -31.53 20.39 8.00
N VAL A 599 -32.27 19.34 8.35
CA VAL A 599 -33.03 18.55 7.38
C VAL A 599 -34.52 18.78 7.69
N TYR A 600 -35.31 19.08 6.65
CA TYR A 600 -36.74 19.37 6.76
C TYR A 600 -37.54 18.56 5.75
N ALA A 601 -38.83 18.42 6.04
CA ALA A 601 -39.82 17.94 5.08
C ALA A 601 -41.04 18.86 5.05
N THR A 602 -41.71 18.88 3.88
CA THR A 602 -43.01 19.55 3.71
C THR A 602 -43.86 18.79 2.70
N ASP A 603 -45.20 18.83 2.91
CA ASP A 603 -46.22 18.37 1.93
C ASP A 603 -46.86 19.52 1.17
N ASN A 604 -46.55 20.78 1.49
CA ASN A 604 -47.12 21.98 0.91
C ASN A 604 -46.09 23.08 0.69
N TYR A 605 -45.21 22.87 -0.29
CA TYR A 605 -44.23 23.89 -0.69
C TYR A 605 -44.93 25.03 -1.46
N THR A 606 -44.92 26.24 -0.89
CA THR A 606 -45.62 27.42 -1.45
C THR A 606 -44.89 28.14 -2.58
N GLY A 607 -43.65 27.70 -2.90
CA GLY A 607 -42.72 28.39 -3.81
C GLY A 607 -41.77 29.35 -3.09
N ASP A 608 -42.01 29.63 -1.80
CA ASP A 608 -41.11 30.43 -0.95
C ASP A 608 -40.84 29.69 0.37
N VAL A 609 -39.57 29.52 0.71
CA VAL A 609 -39.13 28.84 1.94
C VAL A 609 -39.59 29.56 3.22
N ALA A 610 -39.86 30.88 3.16
CA ALA A 610 -40.30 31.66 4.32
C ALA A 610 -41.78 31.51 4.62
N THR A 611 -42.62 31.20 3.62
CA THR A 611 -44.06 31.00 3.77
C THR A 611 -44.46 29.53 3.83
N THR A 612 -43.52 28.62 3.55
CA THR A 612 -43.74 27.19 3.63
C THR A 612 -43.61 26.71 5.07
N THR A 613 -44.55 25.85 5.48
CA THR A 613 -44.45 25.14 6.77
C THR A 613 -43.54 23.96 6.65
N TRP A 614 -42.43 23.99 7.39
CA TRP A 614 -41.42 22.96 7.41
C TRP A 614 -41.49 22.15 8.70
N THR A 615 -41.38 20.83 8.59
CA THR A 615 -41.19 19.92 9.72
C THR A 615 -39.72 19.49 9.74
N GLN A 616 -39.00 19.79 10.82
CA GLN A 616 -37.60 19.34 10.97
C GLN A 616 -37.57 17.83 11.20
N LEU A 617 -36.68 17.16 10.49
CA LEU A 617 -36.45 15.72 10.55
C LEU A 617 -35.21 15.40 11.42
N PRO A 618 -35.33 14.42 12.35
CA PRO A 618 -34.21 13.96 13.15
C PRO A 618 -33.33 13.01 12.31
N ALA A 619 -32.26 13.51 11.69
CA ALA A 619 -31.33 12.74 10.93
C ALA A 619 -29.97 12.63 11.67
N THR A 620 -29.30 11.51 11.55
CA THR A 620 -27.88 11.42 11.93
C THR A 620 -27.05 12.12 10.86
N LEU A 621 -26.19 13.03 11.28
CA LEU A 621 -25.30 13.78 10.39
C LEU A 621 -23.85 13.58 10.83
N ASP A 622 -22.93 13.81 9.91
CA ASP A 622 -21.52 13.85 10.27
C ASP A 622 -21.22 14.99 11.26
N THR A 623 -20.29 14.74 12.15
CA THR A 623 -19.83 15.71 13.17
C THR A 623 -18.31 15.90 13.17
N ASN A 624 -17.58 15.22 12.26
CA ASN A 624 -16.13 15.32 12.18
C ASN A 624 -15.70 16.53 11.33
N THR A 625 -15.56 17.68 11.93
CA THR A 625 -15.13 18.91 11.25
C THR A 625 -13.64 18.97 10.90
N GLY A 626 -12.86 17.94 11.23
CA GLY A 626 -11.39 17.92 11.09
C GLY A 626 -10.87 17.49 9.71
N ALA A 627 -11.62 16.68 8.99
CA ALA A 627 -11.22 16.13 7.69
C ALA A 627 -12.43 15.88 6.80
N PHE A 628 -12.25 15.82 5.50
CA PHE A 628 -13.23 15.27 4.56
C PHE A 628 -13.06 13.75 4.40
N GLY A 629 -14.15 13.08 3.97
CA GLY A 629 -14.15 11.67 3.59
C GLY A 629 -14.73 10.74 4.64
N ASP A 630 -15.28 11.28 5.74
CA ASP A 630 -15.92 10.51 6.81
C ASP A 630 -17.44 10.45 6.64
N TRP A 631 -17.91 10.12 5.43
CA TRP A 631 -19.33 10.06 5.08
C TRP A 631 -20.17 9.29 6.09
N VAL A 632 -21.18 9.95 6.69
CA VAL A 632 -22.07 9.42 7.70
C VAL A 632 -23.47 9.24 7.13
N SER A 633 -24.03 8.05 7.31
CA SER A 633 -25.42 7.75 6.90
C SER A 633 -26.43 8.43 7.82
N SER A 634 -27.45 9.04 7.25
CA SER A 634 -28.59 9.62 7.99
C SER A 634 -29.39 8.57 8.77
N GLY A 635 -29.20 7.26 8.49
CA GLY A 635 -30.13 6.23 8.89
C GLY A 635 -31.48 6.33 8.16
N ASN A 636 -32.44 5.54 8.60
CA ASN A 636 -33.84 5.63 8.09
C ASN A 636 -34.58 6.76 8.80
N VAL A 637 -34.64 7.93 8.18
CA VAL A 637 -35.35 9.09 8.72
C VAL A 637 -36.82 8.94 8.40
N ASP A 638 -37.69 8.89 9.43
CA ASP A 638 -39.10 8.58 9.33
C ASP A 638 -39.90 9.67 8.60
N LEU A 639 -40.75 9.27 7.66
CA LEU A 639 -41.67 10.11 6.91
C LEU A 639 -43.18 9.73 7.18
N SER A 640 -43.46 9.03 8.26
CA SER A 640 -44.84 8.56 8.58
C SER A 640 -45.85 9.70 8.65
N ALA A 641 -45.45 10.90 9.09
CA ALA A 641 -46.32 12.10 9.14
C ALA A 641 -46.78 12.60 7.74
N PHE A 642 -46.13 12.13 6.67
CA PHE A 642 -46.41 12.54 5.29
C PHE A 642 -47.07 11.43 4.45
N LEU A 643 -47.42 10.30 5.04
CA LEU A 643 -48.08 9.20 4.32
C LEU A 643 -49.38 9.70 3.70
N GLY A 644 -49.66 9.22 2.48
CA GLY A 644 -50.84 9.65 1.69
C GLY A 644 -50.66 10.99 0.96
N LYS A 645 -49.55 11.69 1.14
CA LYS A 645 -49.27 13.03 0.60
C LYS A 645 -48.09 13.03 -0.38
N ASN A 646 -47.84 14.18 -0.97
CA ASN A 646 -46.59 14.42 -1.75
C ASN A 646 -45.59 15.13 -0.82
N VAL A 647 -44.45 14.56 -0.61
CA VAL A 647 -43.40 15.09 0.29
C VAL A 647 -42.24 15.66 -0.48
N ARG A 648 -41.71 16.79 -0.05
CA ARG A 648 -40.38 17.31 -0.43
C ARG A 648 -39.47 17.28 0.78
N ILE A 649 -38.20 16.94 0.54
CA ILE A 649 -37.14 17.00 1.56
C ILE A 649 -36.27 18.22 1.25
N ALA A 650 -35.86 18.91 2.29
CA ALA A 650 -34.97 20.08 2.14
C ALA A 650 -33.80 20.01 3.10
N PHE A 651 -32.63 20.39 2.58
CA PHE A 651 -31.41 20.64 3.35
C PHE A 651 -31.27 22.15 3.50
N LYS A 652 -31.31 22.64 4.74
CA LYS A 652 -31.08 24.05 5.05
C LYS A 652 -29.66 24.22 5.60
N TYR A 653 -28.86 24.98 4.90
CA TYR A 653 -27.55 25.43 5.34
C TYR A 653 -27.61 26.81 5.95
N THR A 654 -26.85 27.05 7.02
CA THR A 654 -26.64 28.39 7.57
C THR A 654 -25.17 28.57 7.97
N SER A 655 -24.67 29.78 7.82
CA SER A 655 -23.33 30.16 8.29
C SER A 655 -23.34 31.60 8.83
N THR A 656 -22.23 32.01 9.43
CA THR A 656 -22.00 33.36 9.95
C THR A 656 -20.67 33.91 9.43
N THR A 657 -20.42 35.17 9.63
CA THR A 657 -19.12 35.78 9.31
C THR A 657 -17.97 35.27 10.22
N ALA A 658 -18.29 34.60 11.33
CA ALA A 658 -17.32 34.02 12.24
C ALA A 658 -16.99 32.57 11.91
N ALA A 659 -17.97 31.80 11.41
CA ALA A 659 -17.83 30.37 11.17
C ALA A 659 -18.72 29.89 10.00
N ALA A 660 -18.11 29.11 9.11
CA ALA A 660 -18.81 28.52 7.95
C ALA A 660 -18.27 27.11 7.71
N ALA A 661 -19.07 26.10 8.08
CA ALA A 661 -18.78 24.71 7.73
C ALA A 661 -18.98 24.49 6.22
N THR A 662 -18.26 23.55 5.65
CA THR A 662 -18.58 22.96 4.35
C THR A 662 -19.38 21.69 4.59
N TRP A 663 -20.57 21.61 4.03
CA TRP A 663 -21.43 20.44 4.10
C TRP A 663 -21.55 19.79 2.73
N GLU A 664 -21.45 18.48 2.71
CA GLU A 664 -21.62 17.62 1.55
C GLU A 664 -22.78 16.66 1.80
N VAL A 665 -23.58 16.39 0.76
CA VAL A 665 -24.74 15.47 0.79
C VAL A 665 -24.71 14.59 -0.43
N ASP A 666 -24.88 13.27 -0.25
CA ASP A 666 -24.89 12.29 -1.33
C ASP A 666 -25.88 11.13 -1.03
N ASP A 667 -26.00 10.21 -1.99
CA ASP A 667 -26.80 8.96 -1.86
C ASP A 667 -28.26 9.18 -1.42
N PHE A 668 -28.89 10.26 -1.85
CA PHE A 668 -30.25 10.61 -1.48
C PHE A 668 -31.27 9.61 -2.00
N LYS A 669 -32.13 9.07 -1.12
CA LYS A 669 -33.21 8.11 -1.48
C LYS A 669 -34.43 8.33 -0.62
N ILE A 670 -35.61 8.39 -1.26
CA ILE A 670 -36.89 8.25 -0.59
C ILE A 670 -37.41 6.85 -0.88
N LYS A 671 -37.70 6.09 0.17
CA LYS A 671 -38.17 4.71 0.10
C LYS A 671 -39.55 4.60 0.73
N GLY A 672 -40.42 3.69 0.24
CA GLY A 672 -41.72 3.48 0.81
C GLY A 672 -42.47 2.29 0.22
N GLN A 673 -43.32 1.65 1.04
CA GLN A 673 -44.18 0.54 0.67
C GLN A 673 -45.60 0.75 1.14
#